data_36d4bc9a2776b1976d48eedafa212e26
#
_entry.id   36d4bc9a2776b1976d48eedafa212e26
#
_cell.length_a   1.000
_cell.length_b   1.000
_cell.length_c   1.000
_cell.angle_alpha   90.00
_cell.angle_beta   90.00
_cell.angle_gamma   90.00
#
_symmetry.space_group_name_H-M   'P 1'
#
loop_
_entity.id
_entity.type
_entity.pdbx_description
1 polymer ?
#
loop_
_entity_poly.entity_id
_entity_poly.type
_entity_poly.pdbx_seq_one_letter_code
_entity_poly.pdbx_strand_id
1 'polypeptide(L)'
;MVSRRRIFGSVMVVAMACASSAAYAQERSQENAVTQAEDAFGFAVGRESLGIYNAGNARGFSPTAAGNLRIDGLYFDQMFNLSGTLVDSTSIKVGLSAQGYPFAAPSGIVDYTLREPGSEAGASVVTNFDSYGTLGVEVDGSQPLSNRLSLGYGINATHVEFPDGTDNFNHTETLSLRWQPAAAVEIMPFVTVNNDYHDEAGTFYVPAGRYLPKLPKQRHNEGARWADFRYTGTNAGVLSSARLGENWVLRFGAFRSINDLKHSFANLLVDEQPDGRGDRVLYADPPNKAASTSGELRLTHSIPDGPRLHVIHLSVRHRNARREFGGSEFIDFGPGRIGENVDAPEPESFDFGELSHDRVKQTTAGIAYDGRWKNVGEISFGISRADFRKETVIPDVPVAVTRSKPWLYNGTAAANLTHSITVYAGYARGLEESGTAPPNAANRNEPLPAILTQQKDAGVRFALTKDVKAVVGVFDLTRPYFGFDANNVFKQVGSVESRGAEFSVSGSITPRLSMVAGGVFLRPRVTASDTADSTIGSKPVGLPTHLLIANANWKTPIAKGLELDVGLVHRGRTPATTDNLVFVPPRARLDVGTHYRFKLADRSATFRLQMVNLFDNAGYGIAGSGIYTSNPGRFVQGYLTVDL
;
A
#
# COMPACT_ATOMS: atom_id res chain seq x y z
N MET A 1 -28.20 21.54 -4.22
CA MET A 1 -28.02 22.00 -2.81
C MET A 1 -28.99 21.23 -1.90
N VAL A 2 -28.77 19.92 -1.77
CA VAL A 2 -29.57 19.04 -0.91
C VAL A 2 -28.79 18.81 0.36
N SER A 3 -29.28 19.44 1.37
CA SER A 3 -29.09 19.31 2.82
C SER A 3 -27.94 18.40 3.33
N ARG A 4 -26.71 18.95 3.39
CA ARG A 4 -25.56 18.40 4.14
C ARG A 4 -25.85 18.14 5.64
N ARG A 5 -26.96 18.62 6.19
CA ARG A 5 -27.30 18.53 7.63
C ARG A 5 -27.94 17.22 8.09
N ARG A 6 -28.42 16.35 7.20
CA ARG A 6 -29.15 15.13 7.61
C ARG A 6 -28.28 13.88 7.78
N ILE A 7 -27.10 13.82 7.18
CA ILE A 7 -26.24 12.62 7.24
C ILE A 7 -25.49 12.55 8.57
N PHE A 8 -25.02 13.70 9.09
CA PHE A 8 -24.33 13.75 10.39
C PHE A 8 -25.21 13.40 11.61
N GLY A 9 -26.50 13.65 11.53
CA GLY A 9 -27.44 13.32 12.61
C GLY A 9 -27.65 11.82 12.83
N SER A 10 -27.54 11.02 11.78
CA SER A 10 -27.78 9.56 11.84
C SER A 10 -26.57 8.79 12.38
N VAL A 11 -25.33 9.25 12.10
CA VAL A 11 -24.11 8.63 12.60
C VAL A 11 -23.93 8.87 14.10
N MET A 12 -24.35 10.03 14.59
CA MET A 12 -24.25 10.38 16.01
C MET A 12 -25.23 9.58 16.91
N VAL A 13 -26.36 9.14 16.37
CA VAL A 13 -27.35 8.34 17.12
C VAL A 13 -26.92 6.89 17.31
N VAL A 14 -26.17 6.30 16.35
CA VAL A 14 -25.63 4.93 16.48
C VAL A 14 -24.52 4.86 17.53
N ALA A 15 -23.69 5.91 17.66
CA ALA A 15 -22.62 5.96 18.66
C ALA A 15 -23.15 6.03 20.11
N MET A 16 -24.35 6.60 20.35
CA MET A 16 -24.93 6.70 21.70
C MET A 16 -25.66 5.43 22.16
N ALA A 17 -26.05 4.53 21.26
CA ALA A 17 -26.78 3.31 21.63
C ALA A 17 -25.88 2.19 22.18
N CYS A 18 -24.53 2.28 22.01
CA CYS A 18 -23.56 1.29 22.49
C CYS A 18 -22.93 1.60 23.86
N ALA A 19 -23.40 2.65 24.56
CA ALA A 19 -22.73 3.19 25.76
C ALA A 19 -23.18 2.58 27.09
N SER A 20 -23.27 1.26 27.21
CA SER A 20 -23.57 0.64 28.51
C SER A 20 -22.77 -0.64 28.78
N SER A 21 -21.51 -0.47 29.14
CA SER A 21 -20.74 -1.27 30.10
C SER A 21 -19.25 -0.93 29.99
N ALA A 22 -18.59 -0.71 31.12
CA ALA A 22 -17.14 -0.47 31.17
C ALA A 22 -16.41 -1.78 30.83
N ALA A 23 -15.84 -1.84 29.65
CA ALA A 23 -15.06 -2.99 29.20
C ALA A 23 -13.91 -2.53 28.31
N TYR A 24 -12.78 -3.22 28.39
CA TYR A 24 -11.59 -2.94 27.59
C TYR A 24 -11.85 -3.34 26.14
N ALA A 25 -12.31 -2.39 25.35
CA ALA A 25 -12.29 -2.48 23.90
C ALA A 25 -10.87 -2.23 23.40
N GLN A 26 -10.64 -2.51 22.15
CA GLN A 26 -9.45 -2.14 21.43
C GLN A 26 -9.17 -0.63 21.60
N GLU A 27 -8.18 -0.25 22.43
CA GLU A 27 -7.89 1.14 22.78
C GLU A 27 -7.14 1.84 21.63
N ARG A 28 -7.86 2.48 20.73
CA ARG A 28 -7.26 3.25 19.64
C ARG A 28 -6.58 4.53 20.11
N SER A 29 -6.90 5.02 21.29
CA SER A 29 -6.23 6.18 21.88
C SER A 29 -4.74 5.94 22.18
N GLN A 30 -4.27 4.69 22.14
CA GLN A 30 -2.87 4.32 22.33
C GLN A 30 -2.10 4.15 21.01
N GLU A 31 -2.77 4.23 19.86
CA GLU A 31 -2.11 4.11 18.56
C GLU A 31 -1.05 5.19 18.38
N ASN A 32 0.19 4.79 18.02
CA ASN A 32 1.29 5.69 17.73
C ASN A 32 2.35 4.94 16.91
N ALA A 33 2.49 5.31 15.64
CA ALA A 33 3.38 4.61 14.72
C ALA A 33 4.86 4.68 15.13
N VAL A 34 5.33 5.78 15.72
CA VAL A 34 6.75 5.92 16.14
C VAL A 34 7.11 5.01 17.29
N THR A 35 6.17 4.78 18.22
CA THR A 35 6.42 3.94 19.40
C THR A 35 6.18 2.45 19.16
N GLN A 36 5.43 2.10 18.11
CA GLN A 36 5.04 0.72 17.79
C GLN A 36 5.84 0.10 16.64
N ALA A 37 6.46 0.92 15.79
CA ALA A 37 7.26 0.41 14.69
C ALA A 37 8.52 -0.34 15.17
N GLU A 38 8.72 -1.54 14.65
CA GLU A 38 9.91 -2.36 14.93
C GLU A 38 11.15 -1.91 14.15
N ASP A 39 10.94 -1.29 12.99
CA ASP A 39 11.98 -0.78 12.10
C ASP A 39 11.46 0.43 11.29
N ALA A 40 12.31 1.01 10.46
CA ALA A 40 11.98 2.13 9.59
C ALA A 40 11.55 1.72 8.17
N PHE A 41 11.34 0.42 7.90
CA PHE A 41 11.04 -0.03 6.55
C PHE A 41 9.61 0.32 6.12
N GLY A 42 8.63 0.14 6.99
CA GLY A 42 7.27 0.58 6.77
C GLY A 42 6.31 0.03 7.81
N PHE A 43 5.59 0.93 8.48
CA PHE A 43 4.61 0.58 9.48
C PHE A 43 3.48 1.60 9.47
N ALA A 44 2.24 1.11 9.59
CA ALA A 44 1.07 1.95 9.78
C ALA A 44 0.16 1.35 10.86
N VAL A 45 -0.43 2.23 11.68
CA VAL A 45 -1.41 1.88 12.72
C VAL A 45 -2.42 3.02 12.82
N GLY A 46 -3.71 2.69 12.80
CA GLY A 46 -4.78 3.66 12.78
C GLY A 46 -4.60 4.68 11.65
N ARG A 47 -4.49 5.96 12.00
CA ARG A 47 -4.30 7.07 11.04
C ARG A 47 -2.83 7.49 10.86
N GLU A 48 -1.90 6.75 11.42
CA GLU A 48 -0.48 7.08 11.37
C GLU A 48 0.30 6.10 10.51
N SER A 49 1.24 6.61 9.74
CA SER A 49 2.15 5.79 8.95
C SER A 49 3.55 6.40 8.92
N LEU A 50 4.54 5.54 8.90
CA LEU A 50 5.94 5.90 8.70
C LEU A 50 6.67 4.81 7.92
N GLY A 51 7.78 5.15 7.30
CA GLY A 51 8.65 4.18 6.66
C GLY A 51 9.27 4.71 5.37
N ILE A 52 10.38 4.07 4.98
CA ILE A 52 11.06 4.32 3.70
C ILE A 52 10.39 3.55 2.55
N TYR A 53 9.52 2.59 2.85
CA TYR A 53 8.79 1.77 1.90
C TYR A 53 7.28 1.86 2.13
N ASN A 54 6.52 1.52 1.10
CA ASN A 54 5.08 1.38 1.14
C ASN A 54 4.63 0.22 0.22
N ALA A 55 3.36 -0.11 0.21
CA ALA A 55 2.82 -1.21 -0.59
C ALA A 55 3.06 -1.03 -2.10
N GLY A 56 3.16 0.21 -2.58
CA GLY A 56 3.47 0.53 -3.98
C GLY A 56 4.97 0.52 -4.31
N ASN A 57 5.85 0.66 -3.34
CA ASN A 57 7.30 0.74 -3.59
C ASN A 57 8.13 0.25 -2.40
N ALA A 58 8.86 -0.85 -2.60
CA ALA A 58 9.92 -1.32 -1.73
C ALA A 58 11.16 -1.65 -2.58
N ARG A 59 12.32 -1.05 -2.24
CA ARG A 59 13.58 -1.23 -2.98
C ARG A 59 13.49 -0.94 -4.49
N GLY A 60 12.53 -0.09 -4.91
CA GLY A 60 12.30 0.29 -6.31
C GLY A 60 11.33 -0.60 -7.09
N PHE A 61 10.68 -1.57 -6.45
CA PHE A 61 9.65 -2.42 -7.04
C PHE A 61 8.36 -2.38 -6.19
N SER A 62 7.23 -2.72 -6.79
CA SER A 62 5.94 -2.73 -6.09
C SER A 62 5.62 -4.10 -5.49
N PRO A 63 5.55 -4.25 -4.16
CA PRO A 63 5.05 -5.47 -3.52
C PRO A 63 3.62 -5.82 -3.96
N THR A 64 2.76 -4.82 -4.16
CA THR A 64 1.38 -5.02 -4.64
C THR A 64 1.37 -5.63 -6.04
N ALA A 65 2.10 -5.05 -6.99
CA ALA A 65 2.19 -5.58 -8.36
C ALA A 65 2.85 -6.98 -8.40
N ALA A 66 3.74 -7.28 -7.46
CA ALA A 66 4.38 -8.58 -7.31
C ALA A 66 3.48 -9.63 -6.61
N GLY A 67 2.27 -9.27 -6.16
CA GLY A 67 1.38 -10.18 -5.43
C GLY A 67 1.95 -10.60 -4.06
N ASN A 68 2.67 -9.71 -3.38
CA ASN A 68 3.32 -9.98 -2.09
C ASN A 68 2.52 -9.47 -0.89
N LEU A 69 1.21 -9.35 -1.03
CA LEU A 69 0.33 -8.95 0.07
C LEU A 69 -0.14 -10.14 0.87
N ARG A 70 -0.28 -9.95 2.17
CA ARG A 70 -0.75 -10.94 3.13
C ARG A 70 -1.81 -10.30 4.04
N ILE A 71 -2.72 -11.13 4.52
CA ILE A 71 -3.58 -10.83 5.66
C ILE A 71 -3.21 -11.84 6.74
N ASP A 72 -2.70 -11.37 7.89
CA ASP A 72 -2.18 -12.20 8.98
C ASP A 72 -1.21 -13.28 8.47
N GLY A 73 -0.29 -12.91 7.58
CA GLY A 73 0.70 -13.79 6.97
C GLY A 73 0.18 -14.77 5.92
N LEU A 74 -1.12 -14.78 5.56
CA LEU A 74 -1.71 -15.61 4.50
C LEU A 74 -1.89 -14.82 3.20
N TYR A 75 -1.70 -15.48 2.06
CA TYR A 75 -1.71 -14.86 0.74
C TYR A 75 -3.05 -14.19 0.39
N PHE A 76 -2.98 -12.94 0.01
CA PHE A 76 -4.08 -12.09 -0.43
C PHE A 76 -3.76 -11.40 -1.76
N ASP A 77 -4.70 -11.41 -2.72
CA ASP A 77 -4.59 -10.69 -4.00
C ASP A 77 -5.58 -9.53 -4.02
N GLN A 78 -5.06 -8.33 -3.86
CA GLN A 78 -5.82 -7.10 -3.61
C GLN A 78 -6.25 -6.43 -4.92
N MET A 79 -7.54 -6.12 -5.04
CA MET A 79 -8.11 -5.26 -6.09
C MET A 79 -8.56 -3.90 -5.53
N PHE A 80 -8.90 -3.86 -4.24
CA PHE A 80 -9.28 -2.65 -3.53
C PHE A 80 -8.62 -2.60 -2.15
N ASN A 81 -8.30 -1.41 -1.65
CA ASN A 81 -7.65 -1.23 -0.36
C ASN A 81 -8.51 -1.75 0.79
N LEU A 82 -7.86 -2.34 1.80
CA LEU A 82 -8.52 -2.71 3.05
C LEU A 82 -8.83 -1.46 3.87
N SER A 83 -9.98 -1.48 4.55
CA SER A 83 -10.42 -0.36 5.40
C SER A 83 -9.60 -0.28 6.69
N GLY A 84 -9.35 0.94 7.19
CA GLY A 84 -8.77 1.19 8.52
C GLY A 84 -9.65 0.69 9.68
N THR A 85 -10.96 0.53 9.47
CA THR A 85 -11.86 -0.08 10.46
C THR A 85 -11.72 -1.60 10.54
N LEU A 86 -11.13 -2.25 9.53
CA LEU A 86 -10.83 -3.68 9.51
C LEU A 86 -9.37 -3.97 9.89
N VAL A 87 -8.44 -3.11 9.47
CA VAL A 87 -7.00 -3.30 9.65
C VAL A 87 -6.55 -2.63 10.95
N ASP A 88 -5.88 -3.39 11.81
CA ASP A 88 -5.21 -2.89 13.00
C ASP A 88 -3.89 -2.21 12.63
N SER A 89 -3.04 -2.96 11.94
CA SER A 89 -1.74 -2.45 11.50
C SER A 89 -1.31 -3.02 10.15
N THR A 90 -0.39 -2.32 9.50
CA THR A 90 0.27 -2.78 8.28
C THR A 90 1.77 -2.70 8.46
N SER A 91 2.48 -3.77 8.13
CA SER A 91 3.94 -3.81 8.18
C SER A 91 4.54 -4.19 6.84
N ILE A 92 5.69 -3.59 6.52
CA ILE A 92 6.48 -3.93 5.33
C ILE A 92 7.74 -4.63 5.76
N LYS A 93 7.89 -5.88 5.36
CA LYS A 93 8.99 -6.76 5.76
C LYS A 93 9.95 -6.96 4.60
N VAL A 94 11.20 -6.56 4.78
CA VAL A 94 12.29 -6.70 3.81
C VAL A 94 13.54 -7.25 4.48
N GLY A 95 14.40 -7.96 3.73
CA GLY A 95 15.64 -8.49 4.26
C GLY A 95 15.44 -9.34 5.52
N LEU A 96 16.15 -9.00 6.59
CA LEU A 96 16.06 -9.71 7.86
C LEU A 96 14.67 -9.63 8.51
N SER A 97 13.91 -8.55 8.32
CA SER A 97 12.56 -8.44 8.87
C SER A 97 11.55 -9.39 8.18
N ALA A 98 11.86 -9.86 6.97
CA ALA A 98 11.09 -10.89 6.27
C ALA A 98 11.45 -12.33 6.66
N GLN A 99 12.44 -12.52 7.54
CA GLN A 99 12.81 -13.83 8.03
C GLN A 99 11.69 -14.46 8.88
N GLY A 100 11.47 -15.75 8.71
CA GLY A 100 10.33 -16.44 9.34
C GLY A 100 9.02 -16.36 8.56
N TYR A 101 8.98 -15.61 7.46
CA TYR A 101 7.90 -15.73 6.48
C TYR A 101 8.23 -16.87 5.51
N PRO A 102 7.50 -18.00 5.55
CA PRO A 102 7.70 -19.05 4.58
C PRO A 102 7.37 -18.51 3.18
N PHE A 103 8.16 -18.91 2.18
CA PHE A 103 7.98 -18.46 0.80
C PHE A 103 8.09 -16.94 0.62
N ALA A 104 9.13 -16.34 1.21
CA ALA A 104 9.46 -14.93 0.99
C ALA A 104 9.68 -14.66 -0.51
N ALA A 105 9.12 -13.55 -1.00
CA ALA A 105 9.24 -13.14 -2.39
C ALA A 105 10.13 -11.89 -2.51
N PRO A 106 10.75 -11.64 -3.67
CA PRO A 106 11.43 -10.38 -3.96
C PRO A 106 10.54 -9.16 -3.71
N SER A 107 11.13 -7.99 -3.54
CA SER A 107 10.45 -6.71 -3.27
C SER A 107 9.74 -6.57 -1.91
N GLY A 108 9.97 -7.51 -0.99
CA GLY A 108 9.37 -7.47 0.35
C GLY A 108 7.92 -7.95 0.41
N ILE A 109 7.42 -8.05 1.64
CA ILE A 109 6.06 -8.51 1.97
C ILE A 109 5.33 -7.36 2.66
N VAL A 110 4.10 -7.12 2.25
CA VAL A 110 3.15 -6.25 2.97
C VAL A 110 2.20 -7.15 3.73
N ASP A 111 2.18 -7.04 5.04
CA ASP A 111 1.31 -7.84 5.90
C ASP A 111 0.32 -6.95 6.64
N TYR A 112 -0.95 -7.21 6.42
CA TYR A 112 -2.07 -6.56 7.09
C TYR A 112 -2.49 -7.41 8.28
N THR A 113 -2.39 -6.86 9.48
CA THR A 113 -2.96 -7.47 10.69
C THR A 113 -4.38 -6.97 10.86
N LEU A 114 -5.35 -7.88 10.97
CA LEU A 114 -6.74 -7.49 11.15
C LEU A 114 -7.05 -7.13 12.62
N ARG A 115 -8.04 -6.26 12.81
CA ARG A 115 -8.63 -5.99 14.13
C ARG A 115 -9.43 -7.21 14.57
N GLU A 116 -8.96 -7.88 15.59
CA GLU A 116 -9.66 -9.04 16.15
C GLU A 116 -10.77 -8.57 17.10
N PRO A 117 -12.03 -9.03 16.91
CA PRO A 117 -13.09 -8.76 17.88
C PRO A 117 -12.72 -9.27 19.29
N GLY A 118 -12.73 -8.37 20.26
CA GLY A 118 -12.34 -8.65 21.65
C GLY A 118 -13.35 -9.51 22.41
N SER A 119 -12.92 -10.02 23.57
CA SER A 119 -13.78 -10.75 24.53
C SER A 119 -14.62 -9.81 25.40
N GLU A 120 -14.39 -8.51 25.32
CA GLU A 120 -15.07 -7.45 26.06
C GLU A 120 -15.74 -6.48 25.10
N ALA A 121 -16.86 -5.89 25.50
CA ALA A 121 -17.56 -4.92 24.71
C ALA A 121 -16.87 -3.55 24.78
N GLY A 122 -16.83 -2.83 23.67
CA GLY A 122 -16.34 -1.47 23.64
C GLY A 122 -16.21 -0.94 22.23
N ALA A 123 -16.01 0.35 22.12
CA ALA A 123 -15.88 1.04 20.85
C ALA A 123 -14.87 2.18 20.94
N SER A 124 -14.32 2.58 19.80
CA SER A 124 -13.55 3.81 19.65
C SER A 124 -14.24 4.73 18.65
N VAL A 125 -14.25 6.01 18.93
CA VAL A 125 -14.72 7.06 18.01
C VAL A 125 -13.53 7.92 17.63
N VAL A 126 -13.30 8.08 16.33
CA VAL A 126 -12.25 8.93 15.78
C VAL A 126 -12.88 10.01 14.91
N THR A 127 -12.65 11.27 15.25
CA THR A 127 -13.00 12.40 14.38
C THR A 127 -11.74 13.00 13.80
N ASN A 128 -11.70 13.30 12.52
CA ASN A 128 -10.54 13.88 11.86
C ASN A 128 -10.91 15.12 11.05
N PHE A 129 -9.95 16.02 10.92
CA PHE A 129 -10.08 17.25 10.15
C PHE A 129 -8.73 17.68 9.57
N ASP A 130 -8.76 18.52 8.54
CA ASP A 130 -7.58 19.23 8.08
C ASP A 130 -7.91 20.67 7.65
N SER A 131 -6.86 21.43 7.33
CA SER A 131 -6.99 22.84 6.93
C SER A 131 -7.43 23.03 5.48
N TYR A 132 -7.57 21.97 4.69
CA TYR A 132 -8.19 22.02 3.36
C TYR A 132 -9.72 22.03 3.47
N GLY A 133 -10.29 21.38 4.46
CA GLY A 133 -11.74 21.28 4.67
C GLY A 133 -12.21 19.84 4.92
N THR A 134 -11.28 18.88 4.93
CA THR A 134 -11.59 17.49 5.28
C THR A 134 -12.27 17.40 6.65
N LEU A 135 -13.32 16.59 6.73
CA LEU A 135 -14.00 16.25 7.97
C LEU A 135 -14.47 14.80 7.91
N GLY A 136 -14.09 14.00 8.91
CA GLY A 136 -14.44 12.59 8.97
C GLY A 136 -14.81 12.13 10.37
N VAL A 137 -15.61 11.08 10.43
CA VAL A 137 -15.96 10.34 11.64
C VAL A 137 -15.82 8.86 11.36
N GLU A 138 -15.14 8.17 12.26
CA GLU A 138 -14.95 6.73 12.24
C GLU A 138 -15.37 6.17 13.61
N VAL A 139 -16.12 5.07 13.60
CA VAL A 139 -16.50 4.31 14.79
C VAL A 139 -16.19 2.86 14.52
N ASP A 140 -15.43 2.23 15.39
CA ASP A 140 -15.20 0.79 15.35
C ASP A 140 -15.22 0.22 16.75
N GLY A 141 -15.52 -1.08 16.85
CA GLY A 141 -15.58 -1.72 18.14
C GLY A 141 -15.87 -3.21 18.08
N SER A 142 -16.00 -3.79 19.25
CA SER A 142 -16.33 -5.20 19.42
C SER A 142 -17.46 -5.40 20.42
N GLN A 143 -18.28 -6.44 20.17
CA GLN A 143 -19.36 -6.87 21.03
C GLN A 143 -19.28 -8.39 21.20
N PRO A 144 -18.94 -8.90 22.41
CA PRO A 144 -19.03 -10.33 22.69
C PRO A 144 -20.51 -10.76 22.68
N LEU A 145 -20.80 -11.80 21.92
CA LEU A 145 -22.13 -12.42 21.83
C LEU A 145 -22.20 -13.66 22.73
N SER A 146 -21.06 -14.29 23.00
CA SER A 146 -20.89 -15.38 23.95
C SER A 146 -19.41 -15.53 24.32
N ASN A 147 -19.07 -16.45 25.22
CA ASN A 147 -17.67 -16.77 25.59
C ASN A 147 -16.82 -17.28 24.41
N ARG A 148 -17.43 -17.57 23.26
CA ARG A 148 -16.77 -18.13 22.07
C ARG A 148 -17.07 -17.39 20.79
N LEU A 149 -17.88 -16.35 20.85
CA LEU A 149 -18.29 -15.60 19.66
C LEU A 149 -18.32 -14.12 19.98
N SER A 150 -17.57 -13.34 19.20
CA SER A 150 -17.53 -11.89 19.28
C SER A 150 -17.80 -11.28 17.90
N LEU A 151 -18.54 -10.19 17.87
CA LEU A 151 -18.81 -9.38 16.68
C LEU A 151 -17.88 -8.18 16.69
N GLY A 152 -17.17 -7.94 15.59
CA GLY A 152 -16.48 -6.70 15.28
C GLY A 152 -17.30 -5.89 14.29
N TYR A 153 -17.32 -4.58 14.45
CA TYR A 153 -18.01 -3.66 13.57
C TYR A 153 -17.21 -2.38 13.36
N GLY A 154 -17.42 -1.73 12.22
CA GLY A 154 -16.79 -0.45 11.92
C GLY A 154 -17.56 0.33 10.88
N ILE A 155 -17.63 1.64 11.05
CA ILE A 155 -18.23 2.59 10.10
C ILE A 155 -17.29 3.79 9.99
N ASN A 156 -17.04 4.23 8.76
CA ASN A 156 -16.36 5.49 8.47
C ASN A 156 -17.20 6.31 7.52
N ALA A 157 -17.26 7.62 7.73
CA ALA A 157 -17.83 8.58 6.78
C ALA A 157 -16.93 9.81 6.75
N THR A 158 -16.40 10.14 5.57
CA THR A 158 -15.44 11.23 5.42
C THR A 158 -15.75 12.04 4.17
N HIS A 159 -15.84 13.36 4.34
CA HIS A 159 -15.69 14.33 3.27
C HIS A 159 -14.23 14.75 3.23
N VAL A 160 -13.56 14.55 2.11
CA VAL A 160 -12.15 14.90 1.90
C VAL A 160 -12.09 16.09 0.97
N GLU A 161 -11.31 17.11 1.32
CA GLU A 161 -10.91 18.16 0.39
C GLU A 161 -9.41 18.00 0.10
N PHE A 162 -9.05 17.95 -1.18
CA PHE A 162 -7.69 17.75 -1.62
C PHE A 162 -6.94 19.07 -1.84
N PRO A 163 -5.58 19.03 -1.85
CA PRO A 163 -4.76 20.23 -2.05
C PRO A 163 -4.99 20.96 -3.37
N ASP A 164 -5.45 20.28 -4.41
CA ASP A 164 -5.75 20.84 -5.72
C ASP A 164 -7.17 21.42 -5.83
N GLY A 165 -7.95 21.37 -4.74
CA GLY A 165 -9.31 21.91 -4.69
C GLY A 165 -10.37 20.97 -5.20
N THR A 166 -10.04 19.71 -5.48
CA THR A 166 -11.01 18.63 -5.69
C THR A 166 -11.57 18.14 -4.37
N ASP A 167 -12.73 17.56 -4.37
CA ASP A 167 -13.34 16.96 -3.19
C ASP A 167 -13.84 15.53 -3.43
N ASN A 168 -14.11 14.83 -2.33
CA ASN A 168 -14.57 13.45 -2.31
C ASN A 168 -15.47 13.23 -1.10
N PHE A 169 -16.48 12.40 -1.24
CA PHE A 169 -17.22 11.86 -0.11
C PHE A 169 -17.24 10.34 -0.17
N ASN A 170 -16.73 9.72 0.88
CA ASN A 170 -16.73 8.26 1.01
C ASN A 170 -17.31 7.79 2.34
N HIS A 171 -17.87 6.59 2.33
CA HIS A 171 -18.21 5.87 3.54
C HIS A 171 -17.85 4.40 3.44
N THR A 172 -17.55 3.80 4.58
CA THR A 172 -17.13 2.39 4.69
C THR A 172 -17.90 1.72 5.80
N GLU A 173 -18.39 0.51 5.56
CA GLU A 173 -18.96 -0.39 6.55
C GLU A 173 -18.11 -1.64 6.66
N THR A 174 -17.87 -2.09 7.89
CA THR A 174 -17.09 -3.28 8.22
C THR A 174 -17.83 -4.15 9.22
N LEU A 175 -17.85 -5.45 8.96
CA LEU A 175 -18.30 -6.47 9.91
C LEU A 175 -17.28 -7.60 9.94
N SER A 176 -17.00 -8.10 11.15
CA SER A 176 -16.19 -9.29 11.36
C SER A 176 -16.76 -10.11 12.51
N LEU A 177 -16.52 -11.41 12.49
CA LEU A 177 -16.86 -12.30 13.59
C LEU A 177 -15.61 -13.04 14.04
N ARG A 178 -15.41 -13.19 15.32
CA ARG A 178 -14.41 -14.09 15.89
C ARG A 178 -15.13 -15.24 16.57
N TRP A 179 -15.03 -16.43 16.00
CA TRP A 179 -15.68 -17.63 16.52
C TRP A 179 -14.65 -18.67 16.93
N GLN A 180 -14.72 -19.10 18.18
CA GLN A 180 -13.86 -20.13 18.78
C GLN A 180 -14.70 -21.35 19.17
N PRO A 181 -15.11 -22.23 18.20
CA PRO A 181 -15.94 -23.40 18.47
C PRO A 181 -15.27 -24.35 19.46
N ALA A 182 -13.95 -24.38 19.48
CA ALA A 182 -13.11 -25.13 20.41
C ALA A 182 -11.87 -24.30 20.78
N ALA A 183 -11.23 -24.59 21.91
CA ALA A 183 -10.02 -23.90 22.35
C ALA A 183 -8.83 -23.96 21.35
N ALA A 184 -8.86 -24.93 20.44
CA ALA A 184 -7.84 -25.15 19.43
C ALA A 184 -8.23 -24.58 18.05
N VAL A 185 -9.45 -24.05 17.88
CA VAL A 185 -9.98 -23.63 16.56
C VAL A 185 -10.50 -22.21 16.65
N GLU A 186 -10.05 -21.37 15.75
CA GLU A 186 -10.54 -20.01 15.56
C GLU A 186 -10.92 -19.79 14.09
N ILE A 187 -12.04 -19.10 13.88
CA ILE A 187 -12.57 -18.77 12.56
C ILE A 187 -13.02 -17.32 12.59
N MET A 188 -12.52 -16.50 11.66
CA MET A 188 -12.81 -15.07 11.58
C MET A 188 -13.25 -14.68 10.16
N PRO A 189 -14.55 -14.80 9.82
CA PRO A 189 -15.10 -14.19 8.61
C PRO A 189 -15.20 -12.68 8.77
N PHE A 190 -15.01 -11.97 7.66
CA PHE A 190 -15.14 -10.52 7.59
C PHE A 190 -15.68 -10.04 6.25
N VAL A 191 -16.24 -8.85 6.25
CA VAL A 191 -16.61 -8.11 5.04
C VAL A 191 -16.44 -6.62 5.30
N THR A 192 -15.92 -5.90 4.31
CA THR A 192 -15.90 -4.45 4.27
C THR A 192 -16.34 -3.96 2.91
N VAL A 193 -17.19 -2.95 2.90
CA VAL A 193 -17.68 -2.28 1.70
C VAL A 193 -17.35 -0.80 1.83
N ASN A 194 -16.71 -0.26 0.82
CA ASN A 194 -16.43 1.16 0.68
C ASN A 194 -17.21 1.69 -0.50
N ASN A 195 -17.93 2.78 -0.31
CA ASN A 195 -18.61 3.50 -1.37
C ASN A 195 -18.03 4.90 -1.46
N ASP A 196 -17.64 5.25 -2.66
CA ASP A 196 -17.05 6.53 -2.98
C ASP A 196 -17.98 7.30 -3.93
N TYR A 197 -18.24 8.55 -3.58
CA TYR A 197 -19.13 9.43 -4.32
C TYR A 197 -18.44 10.76 -4.57
N HIS A 198 -18.48 11.24 -5.82
CA HIS A 198 -17.92 12.54 -6.21
C HIS A 198 -16.43 12.69 -5.85
N ASP A 199 -15.61 11.70 -6.18
CA ASP A 199 -14.17 11.86 -6.14
C ASP A 199 -13.75 12.64 -7.40
N GLU A 200 -13.78 13.97 -7.32
CA GLU A 200 -13.49 14.85 -8.46
C GLU A 200 -12.11 14.53 -9.04
N ALA A 201 -12.01 14.35 -10.35
CA ALA A 201 -10.77 14.00 -11.03
C ALA A 201 -9.81 15.18 -11.09
N GLY A 202 -8.71 15.13 -10.33
CA GLY A 202 -7.63 16.10 -10.37
C GLY A 202 -6.93 16.16 -11.74
N THR A 203 -6.31 17.29 -12.05
CA THR A 203 -5.66 17.50 -13.35
C THR A 203 -4.23 16.98 -13.38
N PHE A 204 -3.88 16.22 -14.42
CA PHE A 204 -2.53 15.84 -14.77
C PHE A 204 -1.94 16.84 -15.78
N TYR A 205 -0.65 17.16 -15.64
CA TYR A 205 0.07 18.10 -16.48
C TYR A 205 1.08 17.36 -17.36
N VAL A 206 1.01 17.58 -18.68
CA VAL A 206 1.87 16.94 -19.68
C VAL A 206 2.56 18.03 -20.51
N PRO A 207 3.80 18.43 -20.16
CA PRO A 207 4.55 19.45 -20.91
C PRO A 207 4.82 19.07 -22.35
N ALA A 208 4.77 20.04 -23.25
CA ALA A 208 5.12 19.90 -24.67
C ALA A 208 6.63 19.61 -24.90
N GLY A 209 7.46 19.85 -23.90
CA GLY A 209 8.91 19.75 -24.01
C GLY A 209 9.60 19.15 -22.79
N ARG A 210 10.93 19.24 -22.79
CA ARG A 210 11.79 18.67 -21.75
C ARG A 210 11.96 19.60 -20.55
N TYR A 211 10.86 19.92 -19.86
CA TYR A 211 10.84 20.76 -18.65
C TYR A 211 9.76 20.28 -17.68
N LEU A 212 9.82 20.74 -16.44
CA LEU A 212 8.75 20.52 -15.46
C LEU A 212 7.64 21.55 -15.70
N PRO A 213 6.35 21.17 -15.57
CA PRO A 213 5.24 22.09 -15.75
C PRO A 213 5.27 23.21 -14.70
N LYS A 214 4.54 24.29 -14.95
CA LYS A 214 4.28 25.28 -13.91
C LYS A 214 3.44 24.64 -12.82
N LEU A 215 3.75 24.91 -11.53
CA LEU A 215 2.93 24.41 -10.43
C LEU A 215 1.57 25.14 -10.41
N PRO A 216 0.46 24.40 -10.30
CA PRO A 216 -0.87 24.98 -10.16
C PRO A 216 -1.03 25.66 -8.79
N LYS A 217 -2.02 26.53 -8.68
CA LYS A 217 -2.42 27.10 -7.37
C LYS A 217 -3.09 26.00 -6.55
N GLN A 218 -2.82 26.02 -5.27
CA GLN A 218 -3.52 25.13 -4.34
C GLN A 218 -4.98 25.58 -4.13
N ARG A 219 -5.84 24.63 -3.78
CA ARG A 219 -7.28 24.83 -3.57
C ARG A 219 -8.02 25.36 -4.78
N HIS A 220 -7.62 24.92 -5.96
CA HIS A 220 -8.22 25.33 -7.22
C HIS A 220 -8.36 24.12 -8.15
N ASN A 221 -9.58 23.58 -8.23
CA ASN A 221 -9.90 22.51 -9.17
C ASN A 221 -9.88 23.09 -10.60
N GLU A 222 -8.97 22.61 -11.43
CA GLU A 222 -8.80 23.02 -12.81
C GLU A 222 -9.53 22.11 -13.81
N GLY A 223 -10.08 20.98 -13.33
CA GLY A 223 -10.84 20.02 -14.11
C GLY A 223 -12.32 20.40 -14.27
N ALA A 224 -13.04 19.61 -15.06
CA ALA A 224 -14.49 19.68 -15.13
C ALA A 224 -15.09 19.08 -13.83
N ARG A 225 -15.90 19.87 -13.10
CA ARG A 225 -16.43 19.45 -11.78
C ARG A 225 -17.37 18.24 -11.81
N TRP A 226 -17.98 17.96 -12.95
CA TRP A 226 -18.81 16.77 -13.15
C TRP A 226 -17.99 15.49 -13.42
N ALA A 227 -16.70 15.63 -13.76
CA ALA A 227 -15.81 14.51 -14.01
C ALA A 227 -15.31 13.93 -12.67
N ASP A 228 -16.10 13.04 -12.10
CA ASP A 228 -15.87 12.42 -10.82
C ASP A 228 -15.68 10.90 -10.93
N PHE A 229 -14.89 10.31 -10.04
CA PHE A 229 -14.88 8.88 -9.82
C PHE A 229 -16.05 8.48 -8.92
N ARG A 230 -16.67 7.36 -9.27
CA ARG A 230 -17.65 6.68 -8.41
C ARG A 230 -17.35 5.20 -8.42
N TYR A 231 -17.08 4.65 -7.25
CA TYR A 231 -16.77 3.23 -7.16
C TYR A 231 -17.29 2.60 -5.87
N THR A 232 -17.47 1.28 -5.94
CA THR A 232 -17.72 0.45 -4.76
C THR A 232 -16.57 -0.55 -4.64
N GLY A 233 -15.83 -0.43 -3.54
CA GLY A 233 -14.78 -1.36 -3.16
C GLY A 233 -15.31 -2.39 -2.16
N THR A 234 -15.10 -3.68 -2.40
CA THR A 234 -15.52 -4.73 -1.48
C THR A 234 -14.36 -5.67 -1.18
N ASN A 235 -14.08 -5.90 0.10
CA ASN A 235 -13.22 -6.97 0.55
C ASN A 235 -13.98 -7.87 1.51
N ALA A 236 -13.98 -9.17 1.25
CA ALA A 236 -14.59 -10.16 2.12
C ALA A 236 -13.68 -11.38 2.22
N GLY A 237 -13.73 -12.07 3.34
CA GLY A 237 -12.90 -13.25 3.51
C GLY A 237 -13.18 -14.01 4.78
N VAL A 238 -12.40 -15.07 4.95
CA VAL A 238 -12.36 -15.86 6.17
C VAL A 238 -10.92 -16.21 6.47
N LEU A 239 -10.51 -15.98 7.71
CA LEU A 239 -9.30 -16.51 8.31
C LEU A 239 -9.67 -17.64 9.25
N SER A 240 -8.88 -18.70 9.27
CA SER A 240 -9.06 -19.79 10.23
C SER A 240 -7.71 -20.35 10.66
N SER A 241 -7.61 -20.70 11.93
CA SER A 241 -6.50 -21.43 12.49
C SER A 241 -7.00 -22.60 13.35
N ALA A 242 -6.32 -23.75 13.22
CA ALA A 242 -6.63 -24.94 14.03
C ALA A 242 -5.32 -25.58 14.52
N ARG A 243 -5.19 -25.76 15.84
CA ARG A 243 -4.12 -26.56 16.45
C ARG A 243 -4.52 -28.02 16.43
N LEU A 244 -3.77 -28.84 15.69
CA LEU A 244 -3.99 -30.27 15.52
C LEU A 244 -3.01 -31.06 16.41
N GLY A 245 -3.26 -31.08 17.72
CA GLY A 245 -2.33 -31.59 18.72
C GLY A 245 -1.28 -30.54 19.15
N GLU A 246 -0.14 -31.00 19.68
CA GLU A 246 0.86 -30.11 20.32
C GLU A 246 1.72 -29.34 19.31
N ASN A 247 1.99 -29.94 18.15
CA ASN A 247 3.04 -29.46 17.22
C ASN A 247 2.53 -29.12 15.82
N TRP A 248 1.24 -29.28 15.54
CA TRP A 248 0.66 -29.03 14.24
C TRP A 248 -0.31 -27.85 14.27
N VAL A 249 -0.17 -26.95 13.30
CA VAL A 249 -1.09 -25.82 13.10
C VAL A 249 -1.52 -25.81 11.63
N LEU A 250 -2.83 -25.86 11.43
CA LEU A 250 -3.45 -25.63 10.13
C LEU A 250 -3.96 -24.20 10.07
N ARG A 251 -3.57 -23.44 9.05
CA ARG A 251 -4.10 -22.09 8.77
C ARG A 251 -4.73 -22.05 7.40
N PHE A 252 -5.85 -21.39 7.30
CA PHE A 252 -6.59 -21.22 6.06
C PHE A 252 -7.05 -19.77 5.92
N GLY A 253 -6.87 -19.20 4.74
CA GLY A 253 -7.42 -17.89 4.35
C GLY A 253 -8.05 -17.99 2.97
N ALA A 254 -9.26 -17.48 2.81
CA ALA A 254 -9.92 -17.32 1.53
C ALA A 254 -10.51 -15.91 1.46
N PHE A 255 -10.24 -15.19 0.36
CA PHE A 255 -10.51 -13.78 0.22
C PHE A 255 -11.13 -13.46 -1.14
N ARG A 256 -12.01 -12.47 -1.13
CA ARG A 256 -12.56 -11.83 -2.32
C ARG A 256 -12.31 -10.34 -2.24
N SER A 257 -11.66 -9.76 -3.25
CA SER A 257 -11.42 -8.32 -3.38
C SER A 257 -12.02 -7.84 -4.70
N ILE A 258 -12.80 -6.78 -4.67
CA ILE A 258 -13.52 -6.22 -5.81
C ILE A 258 -13.34 -4.69 -5.81
N ASN A 259 -13.04 -4.13 -6.97
CA ASN A 259 -13.19 -2.73 -7.30
C ASN A 259 -14.20 -2.63 -8.44
N ASP A 260 -15.37 -2.05 -8.18
CA ASP A 260 -16.46 -1.86 -9.14
C ASP A 260 -16.58 -0.37 -9.45
N LEU A 261 -15.96 0.06 -10.54
CA LEU A 261 -15.84 1.44 -10.97
C LEU A 261 -17.03 1.80 -11.85
N LYS A 262 -17.83 2.76 -11.41
CA LYS A 262 -19.06 3.21 -12.11
C LYS A 262 -18.77 4.39 -13.03
N HIS A 263 -17.93 5.32 -12.55
CA HIS A 263 -17.45 6.48 -13.30
C HIS A 263 -15.94 6.60 -13.10
N SER A 264 -15.23 6.92 -14.16
CA SER A 264 -13.80 7.16 -14.15
C SER A 264 -13.41 8.17 -15.21
N PHE A 265 -12.72 9.21 -14.79
CA PHE A 265 -12.28 10.28 -15.66
C PHE A 265 -10.81 10.62 -15.38
N ALA A 266 -10.09 11.00 -16.42
CA ALA A 266 -8.75 11.55 -16.28
C ALA A 266 -8.68 12.91 -16.99
N ASN A 267 -8.58 13.99 -16.20
CA ASN A 267 -8.36 15.34 -16.69
C ASN A 267 -6.89 15.57 -16.98
N LEU A 268 -6.54 16.08 -18.16
CA LEU A 268 -5.17 16.42 -18.53
C LEU A 268 -5.10 17.82 -19.13
N LEU A 269 -4.03 18.53 -18.84
CA LEU A 269 -3.53 19.64 -19.62
C LEU A 269 -2.33 19.13 -20.41
N VAL A 270 -2.52 18.87 -21.70
CA VAL A 270 -1.49 18.34 -22.61
C VAL A 270 -0.84 19.46 -23.41
N ASP A 271 0.34 19.16 -23.98
CA ASP A 271 1.15 20.14 -24.74
C ASP A 271 1.38 21.46 -23.97
N GLU A 272 1.48 21.34 -22.62
CA GLU A 272 1.66 22.48 -21.72
C GLU A 272 2.94 23.21 -22.04
N GLN A 273 2.82 24.53 -22.31
CA GLN A 273 3.91 25.44 -22.63
C GLN A 273 4.52 26.05 -21.35
N PRO A 274 5.75 26.59 -21.36
CA PRO A 274 6.38 27.20 -20.18
C PRO A 274 5.59 28.35 -19.54
N ASP A 275 4.65 28.96 -20.27
CA ASP A 275 3.75 29.98 -19.75
C ASP A 275 2.47 29.42 -19.14
N GLY A 276 2.30 28.09 -19.14
CA GLY A 276 1.17 27.35 -18.58
C GLY A 276 -0.03 27.22 -19.50
N ARG A 277 0.07 27.57 -20.79
CA ARG A 277 -0.96 27.27 -21.82
C ARG A 277 -0.80 25.85 -22.31
N GLY A 278 -1.90 25.21 -22.69
CA GLY A 278 -1.93 23.88 -23.28
C GLY A 278 -3.35 23.54 -23.75
N ASP A 279 -3.58 22.30 -24.12
CA ASP A 279 -4.89 21.82 -24.53
C ASP A 279 -5.53 20.98 -23.40
N ARG A 280 -6.80 21.27 -23.08
CA ARG A 280 -7.58 20.58 -22.06
C ARG A 280 -8.25 19.36 -22.68
N VAL A 281 -7.92 18.19 -22.16
CA VAL A 281 -8.51 16.93 -22.62
C VAL A 281 -9.01 16.10 -21.44
N LEU A 282 -10.04 15.29 -21.69
CA LEU A 282 -10.60 14.38 -20.74
C LEU A 282 -10.68 12.98 -21.37
N TYR A 283 -10.21 11.98 -20.66
CA TYR A 283 -10.52 10.58 -20.95
C TYR A 283 -11.65 10.14 -20.02
N ALA A 284 -12.75 9.67 -20.62
CA ALA A 284 -13.86 9.06 -19.90
C ALA A 284 -13.79 7.54 -20.11
N ASP A 285 -13.78 6.77 -19.03
CA ASP A 285 -13.78 5.31 -19.11
C ASP A 285 -15.20 4.75 -18.88
N PRO A 286 -15.61 3.70 -19.61
CA PRO A 286 -16.84 3.01 -19.33
C PRO A 286 -16.81 2.37 -17.93
N PRO A 287 -17.98 2.10 -17.31
CA PRO A 287 -18.03 1.32 -16.09
C PRO A 287 -17.25 0.02 -16.24
N ASN A 288 -16.35 -0.27 -15.31
CA ASN A 288 -15.47 -1.43 -15.40
C ASN A 288 -15.24 -2.07 -14.01
N LYS A 289 -14.76 -3.31 -14.00
CA LYS A 289 -14.63 -4.06 -12.78
C LYS A 289 -13.31 -4.84 -12.71
N ALA A 290 -12.65 -4.72 -11.56
CA ALA A 290 -11.55 -5.59 -11.20
C ALA A 290 -11.94 -6.45 -10.00
N ALA A 291 -11.72 -7.76 -10.09
CA ALA A 291 -12.12 -8.68 -9.04
C ALA A 291 -11.14 -9.84 -8.92
N SER A 292 -10.76 -10.22 -7.70
CA SER A 292 -9.93 -11.38 -7.41
C SER A 292 -10.52 -12.24 -6.30
N THR A 293 -10.44 -13.54 -6.48
CA THR A 293 -10.60 -14.53 -5.41
C THR A 293 -9.24 -15.17 -5.17
N SER A 294 -8.77 -15.11 -3.94
CA SER A 294 -7.44 -15.62 -3.57
C SER A 294 -7.46 -16.32 -2.22
N GLY A 295 -6.40 -17.02 -1.89
CA GLY A 295 -6.26 -17.63 -0.57
C GLY A 295 -5.07 -18.58 -0.47
N GLU A 296 -4.89 -19.08 0.76
CA GLU A 296 -3.82 -20.00 1.11
C GLU A 296 -4.32 -21.03 2.14
N LEU A 297 -3.92 -22.27 1.94
CA LEU A 297 -3.96 -23.32 2.95
C LEU A 297 -2.53 -23.64 3.35
N ARG A 298 -2.21 -23.53 4.64
CA ARG A 298 -0.88 -23.80 5.18
C ARG A 298 -0.93 -24.73 6.37
N LEU A 299 -0.20 -25.84 6.27
CA LEU A 299 0.04 -26.78 7.37
C LEU A 299 1.46 -26.55 7.89
N THR A 300 1.58 -26.30 9.18
CA THR A 300 2.85 -26.07 9.86
C THR A 300 3.09 -27.14 10.90
N HIS A 301 4.30 -27.72 10.92
CA HIS A 301 4.74 -28.67 11.92
C HIS A 301 5.99 -28.15 12.63
N SER A 302 5.93 -28.05 13.96
CA SER A 302 7.02 -27.58 14.82
C SER A 302 7.63 -28.77 15.55
N ILE A 303 8.96 -28.90 15.52
CA ILE A 303 9.71 -29.98 16.16
C ILE A 303 10.72 -29.32 17.13
N PRO A 304 10.38 -29.20 18.42
CA PRO A 304 11.34 -28.77 19.44
C PRO A 304 12.42 -29.83 19.66
N ASP A 305 13.70 -29.41 19.62
CA ASP A 305 14.87 -30.27 19.89
C ASP A 305 15.85 -29.52 20.79
N GLY A 306 15.59 -29.51 22.08
CA GLY A 306 16.38 -28.79 23.08
C GLY A 306 16.54 -27.29 22.75
N PRO A 307 17.78 -26.81 22.42
CA PRO A 307 17.99 -25.41 22.05
C PRO A 307 17.60 -25.10 20.59
N ARG A 308 17.09 -26.09 19.85
CA ARG A 308 16.74 -26.00 18.43
C ARG A 308 15.23 -26.07 18.27
N LEU A 309 14.73 -25.36 17.26
CA LEU A 309 13.36 -25.45 16.79
C LEU A 309 13.39 -25.63 15.27
N HIS A 310 12.79 -26.73 14.81
CA HIS A 310 12.61 -26.99 13.39
C HIS A 310 11.15 -26.79 13.04
N VAL A 311 10.86 -26.00 12.03
CA VAL A 311 9.50 -25.71 11.56
C VAL A 311 9.39 -26.05 10.08
N ILE A 312 8.42 -26.86 9.72
CA ILE A 312 8.15 -27.27 8.34
C ILE A 312 6.79 -26.71 7.95
N HIS A 313 6.72 -26.07 6.78
CA HIS A 313 5.49 -25.54 6.21
C HIS A 313 5.17 -26.19 4.89
N LEU A 314 3.94 -26.65 4.74
CA LEU A 314 3.34 -27.04 3.47
C LEU A 314 2.29 -26.00 3.10
N SER A 315 2.34 -25.44 1.89
CA SER A 315 1.41 -24.40 1.46
C SER A 315 0.90 -24.64 0.05
N VAL A 316 -0.39 -24.35 -0.12
CA VAL A 316 -1.04 -24.22 -1.43
C VAL A 316 -1.73 -22.87 -1.47
N ARG A 317 -1.39 -22.05 -2.47
CA ARG A 317 -1.99 -20.73 -2.74
C ARG A 317 -2.71 -20.74 -4.07
N HIS A 318 -3.80 -20.01 -4.13
CA HIS A 318 -4.55 -19.84 -5.37
C HIS A 318 -5.00 -18.40 -5.55
N ARG A 319 -5.04 -17.92 -6.81
CA ARG A 319 -5.77 -16.73 -7.22
C ARG A 319 -6.46 -16.92 -8.56
N ASN A 320 -7.61 -16.26 -8.70
CA ASN A 320 -8.36 -16.11 -9.94
C ASN A 320 -8.81 -14.64 -10.02
N ALA A 321 -8.07 -13.87 -10.78
CA ALA A 321 -8.31 -12.43 -10.97
C ALA A 321 -8.90 -12.17 -12.35
N ARG A 322 -9.81 -11.21 -12.44
CA ARG A 322 -10.36 -10.66 -13.68
C ARG A 322 -10.33 -9.15 -13.60
N ARG A 323 -9.92 -8.50 -14.68
CA ARG A 323 -9.95 -7.04 -14.84
C ARG A 323 -10.55 -6.68 -16.18
N GLU A 324 -11.36 -5.66 -16.19
CA GLU A 324 -11.94 -5.03 -17.37
C GLU A 324 -11.21 -3.71 -17.61
N PHE A 325 -11.00 -3.32 -18.88
CA PHE A 325 -10.27 -2.11 -19.27
C PHE A 325 -10.54 -1.73 -20.73
N GLY A 326 -10.18 -0.50 -21.12
CA GLY A 326 -10.35 0.03 -22.47
C GLY A 326 -11.76 0.57 -22.73
N GLY A 327 -12.06 0.87 -23.97
CA GLY A 327 -13.34 1.44 -24.35
C GLY A 327 -13.50 2.94 -24.02
N SER A 328 -12.42 3.62 -23.65
CA SER A 328 -12.46 5.03 -23.24
C SER A 328 -12.83 5.95 -24.37
N GLU A 329 -13.61 6.98 -24.06
CA GLU A 329 -13.87 8.12 -24.94
C GLU A 329 -12.90 9.26 -24.65
N PHE A 330 -12.48 9.94 -25.69
CA PHE A 330 -11.63 11.13 -25.63
C PHE A 330 -12.46 12.38 -25.91
N ILE A 331 -12.40 13.36 -25.02
CA ILE A 331 -13.08 14.64 -25.14
C ILE A 331 -12.03 15.75 -25.16
N ASP A 332 -12.08 16.56 -26.21
CA ASP A 332 -11.24 17.75 -26.36
C ASP A 332 -12.03 19.01 -25.97
N PHE A 333 -11.58 19.69 -24.91
CA PHE A 333 -12.15 20.97 -24.48
C PHE A 333 -11.44 22.16 -25.13
N GLY A 334 -10.41 21.93 -25.95
CA GLY A 334 -9.63 22.94 -26.60
C GLY A 334 -8.61 23.65 -25.70
N PRO A 335 -8.10 24.82 -26.14
CA PRO A 335 -7.06 25.55 -25.44
C PRO A 335 -7.44 25.96 -24.03
N GLY A 336 -6.50 25.82 -23.09
CA GLY A 336 -6.67 26.22 -21.71
C GLY A 336 -5.34 26.63 -21.06
N ARG A 337 -5.39 26.94 -19.77
CA ARG A 337 -4.22 27.40 -19.04
C ARG A 337 -4.25 26.90 -17.59
N ILE A 338 -3.06 26.69 -16.99
CA ILE A 338 -2.92 26.44 -15.55
C ILE A 338 -3.53 27.61 -14.76
N GLY A 339 -4.41 27.29 -13.83
CA GLY A 339 -5.16 28.25 -13.01
C GLY A 339 -6.51 28.66 -13.60
N GLU A 340 -6.95 28.05 -14.68
CA GLU A 340 -8.27 28.23 -15.27
C GLU A 340 -9.09 26.93 -15.13
N ASN A 341 -10.38 27.04 -14.82
CA ASN A 341 -11.29 25.88 -14.72
C ASN A 341 -11.79 25.48 -16.11
N VAL A 342 -12.15 24.23 -16.28
CA VAL A 342 -12.97 23.78 -17.41
C VAL A 342 -14.43 24.10 -17.10
N ASP A 343 -15.00 25.05 -17.82
CA ASP A 343 -16.43 25.42 -17.73
C ASP A 343 -17.19 24.82 -18.94
N ALA A 344 -17.21 23.49 -18.99
CA ALA A 344 -17.94 22.74 -20.02
C ALA A 344 -19.04 21.91 -19.35
N PRO A 345 -20.24 21.84 -19.94
CA PRO A 345 -21.30 20.98 -19.43
C PRO A 345 -20.94 19.50 -19.58
N GLU A 346 -21.49 18.68 -18.71
CA GLU A 346 -21.39 17.22 -18.86
C GLU A 346 -22.08 16.81 -20.18
N PRO A 347 -21.46 15.95 -21.00
CA PRO A 347 -22.10 15.39 -22.20
C PRO A 347 -23.38 14.63 -21.83
N GLU A 348 -24.42 14.70 -22.69
CA GLU A 348 -25.66 13.92 -22.47
C GLU A 348 -25.41 12.40 -22.48
N SER A 349 -24.41 11.95 -23.21
CA SER A 349 -23.97 10.55 -23.29
C SER A 349 -22.51 10.46 -23.69
N PHE A 350 -21.89 9.34 -23.36
CA PHE A 350 -20.53 8.99 -23.78
C PHE A 350 -20.58 7.89 -24.86
N ASP A 351 -19.73 8.01 -25.88
CA ASP A 351 -19.59 7.00 -26.94
C ASP A 351 -18.50 6.00 -26.58
N PHE A 352 -18.80 5.16 -25.59
CA PHE A 352 -17.86 4.18 -25.10
C PHE A 352 -17.67 3.01 -26.08
N GLY A 353 -16.42 2.63 -26.32
CA GLY A 353 -16.08 1.39 -27.00
C GLY A 353 -16.29 0.15 -26.14
N GLU A 354 -16.13 -1.02 -26.74
CA GLU A 354 -16.21 -2.29 -26.02
C GLU A 354 -15.05 -2.50 -25.06
N LEU A 355 -15.34 -3.14 -23.91
CA LEU A 355 -14.36 -3.47 -22.90
C LEU A 355 -13.51 -4.68 -23.29
N SER A 356 -12.22 -4.59 -23.04
CA SER A 356 -11.27 -5.68 -22.98
C SER A 356 -11.21 -6.29 -21.60
N HIS A 357 -10.77 -7.53 -21.44
CA HIS A 357 -10.56 -8.13 -20.14
C HIS A 357 -9.38 -9.09 -20.07
N ASP A 358 -8.72 -9.04 -18.91
CA ASP A 358 -7.70 -9.99 -18.49
C ASP A 358 -8.28 -10.97 -17.49
N ARG A 359 -7.86 -12.23 -17.61
CA ARG A 359 -8.09 -13.24 -16.59
C ARG A 359 -6.78 -13.91 -16.21
N VAL A 360 -6.43 -13.88 -14.93
CA VAL A 360 -5.25 -14.55 -14.39
C VAL A 360 -5.68 -15.65 -13.43
N LYS A 361 -5.21 -16.87 -13.69
CA LYS A 361 -5.31 -18.00 -12.76
C LYS A 361 -3.91 -18.43 -12.38
N GLN A 362 -3.66 -18.54 -11.08
CA GLN A 362 -2.38 -18.99 -10.57
C GLN A 362 -2.60 -19.90 -9.37
N THR A 363 -1.97 -21.08 -9.41
CA THR A 363 -1.86 -21.97 -8.25
C THR A 363 -0.38 -22.16 -7.95
N THR A 364 0.00 -22.05 -6.68
CA THR A 364 1.39 -22.24 -6.24
C THR A 364 1.39 -23.18 -5.05
N ALA A 365 2.12 -24.29 -5.16
CA ALA A 365 2.29 -25.26 -4.08
C ALA A 365 3.76 -25.36 -3.69
N GLY A 366 4.05 -25.51 -2.42
CA GLY A 366 5.42 -25.53 -1.93
C GLY A 366 5.60 -26.07 -0.54
N ILE A 367 6.89 -26.30 -0.22
CA ILE A 367 7.39 -26.67 1.10
C ILE A 367 8.45 -25.66 1.53
N ALA A 368 8.43 -25.27 2.81
CA ALA A 368 9.46 -24.44 3.42
C ALA A 368 9.87 -25.01 4.77
N TYR A 369 11.10 -24.67 5.16
CA TYR A 369 11.71 -25.06 6.42
C TYR A 369 12.33 -23.83 7.09
N ASP A 370 12.09 -23.69 8.39
CA ASP A 370 12.71 -22.73 9.27
C ASP A 370 13.39 -23.45 10.43
N GLY A 371 14.70 -23.31 10.55
CA GLY A 371 15.50 -23.83 11.65
C GLY A 371 16.02 -22.69 12.52
N ARG A 372 15.78 -22.74 13.82
CA ARG A 372 16.26 -21.76 14.81
C ARG A 372 17.09 -22.45 15.88
N TRP A 373 18.28 -21.93 16.13
CA TRP A 373 19.17 -22.38 17.19
C TRP A 373 19.40 -21.22 18.16
N LYS A 374 18.96 -21.42 19.39
CA LYS A 374 19.09 -20.41 20.45
C LYS A 374 20.54 -19.94 20.57
N ASN A 375 20.77 -18.62 20.50
CA ASN A 375 22.06 -17.93 20.57
C ASN A 375 23.04 -18.22 19.39
N VAL A 376 22.69 -19.04 18.42
CA VAL A 376 23.54 -19.36 17.26
C VAL A 376 23.06 -18.64 16.03
N GLY A 377 21.77 -18.78 15.68
CA GLY A 377 21.22 -18.20 14.48
C GLY A 377 20.00 -18.93 13.97
N GLU A 378 19.65 -18.64 12.74
CA GLU A 378 18.50 -19.22 12.07
C GLU A 378 18.78 -19.40 10.57
N ILE A 379 18.14 -20.40 9.98
CA ILE A 379 18.18 -20.66 8.54
C ILE A 379 16.75 -20.94 8.08
N SER A 380 16.37 -20.34 6.95
CA SER A 380 15.10 -20.68 6.30
C SER A 380 15.30 -20.92 4.83
N PHE A 381 14.54 -21.85 4.25
CA PHE A 381 14.48 -22.03 2.81
C PHE A 381 13.09 -22.55 2.41
N GLY A 382 12.68 -22.15 1.21
CA GLY A 382 11.42 -22.59 0.63
C GLY A 382 11.57 -22.85 -0.85
N ILE A 383 10.84 -23.84 -1.34
CA ILE A 383 10.69 -24.14 -2.76
C ILE A 383 9.21 -24.32 -3.07
N SER A 384 8.77 -23.71 -4.17
CA SER A 384 7.40 -23.85 -4.64
C SER A 384 7.36 -23.86 -6.16
N ARG A 385 6.28 -24.43 -6.70
CA ARG A 385 6.02 -24.43 -8.13
C ARG A 385 4.71 -23.70 -8.39
N ALA A 386 4.76 -22.72 -9.28
CA ALA A 386 3.59 -22.01 -9.75
C ALA A 386 3.07 -22.64 -11.06
N ASP A 387 1.76 -22.70 -11.21
CA ASP A 387 1.05 -22.90 -12.49
C ASP A 387 0.31 -21.59 -12.76
N PHE A 388 0.82 -20.80 -13.70
CA PHE A 388 0.32 -19.49 -14.07
C PHE A 388 -0.29 -19.53 -15.46
N ARG A 389 -1.50 -18.98 -15.58
CA ARG A 389 -2.19 -18.77 -16.87
C ARG A 389 -2.78 -17.37 -16.90
N LYS A 390 -2.43 -16.59 -17.92
CA LYS A 390 -3.07 -15.32 -18.25
C LYS A 390 -3.78 -15.46 -19.60
N GLU A 391 -5.02 -14.96 -19.67
CA GLU A 391 -5.86 -14.90 -20.84
C GLU A 391 -6.29 -13.45 -21.04
N THR A 392 -6.07 -12.91 -22.23
CA THR A 392 -6.49 -11.55 -22.61
C THR A 392 -7.48 -11.64 -23.75
N VAL A 393 -8.63 -11.01 -23.58
CA VAL A 393 -9.70 -10.91 -24.57
C VAL A 393 -9.86 -9.44 -24.93
N ILE A 394 -9.68 -9.12 -26.20
CA ILE A 394 -9.82 -7.78 -26.76
C ILE A 394 -10.85 -7.90 -27.90
N PRO A 395 -11.78 -6.93 -28.04
CA PRO A 395 -12.75 -6.91 -29.13
C PRO A 395 -12.09 -7.12 -30.50
N ASP A 396 -12.70 -7.90 -31.36
CA ASP A 396 -12.25 -8.20 -32.74
C ASP A 396 -10.86 -8.82 -32.88
N VAL A 397 -10.27 -9.31 -31.76
CA VAL A 397 -8.95 -9.95 -31.76
C VAL A 397 -9.07 -11.38 -31.21
N PRO A 398 -8.39 -12.38 -31.82
CA PRO A 398 -8.36 -13.72 -31.26
C PRO A 398 -7.87 -13.74 -29.83
N VAL A 399 -8.51 -14.57 -28.98
CA VAL A 399 -8.14 -14.71 -27.57
C VAL A 399 -6.69 -15.18 -27.44
N ALA A 400 -5.91 -14.40 -26.73
CA ALA A 400 -4.50 -14.67 -26.49
C ALA A 400 -4.28 -15.27 -25.09
N VAL A 401 -3.46 -16.34 -25.00
CA VAL A 401 -3.21 -17.06 -23.75
C VAL A 401 -1.72 -17.30 -23.56
N THR A 402 -1.20 -16.86 -22.40
CA THR A 402 0.15 -17.24 -21.96
C THR A 402 0.10 -18.20 -20.77
N ARG A 403 1.07 -19.11 -20.69
CA ARG A 403 1.21 -20.08 -19.59
C ARG A 403 2.65 -20.18 -19.16
N SER A 404 2.87 -20.30 -17.85
CA SER A 404 4.20 -20.45 -17.26
C SER A 404 4.15 -21.34 -16.03
N LYS A 405 5.16 -22.23 -15.86
CA LYS A 405 5.24 -23.13 -14.70
C LYS A 405 6.60 -23.04 -14.02
N PRO A 406 7.01 -21.86 -13.53
CA PRO A 406 8.33 -21.69 -12.94
C PRO A 406 8.44 -22.34 -11.57
N TRP A 407 9.67 -22.72 -11.23
CA TRP A 407 10.09 -22.96 -9.85
C TRP A 407 10.44 -21.63 -9.18
N LEU A 408 9.91 -21.42 -7.98
CA LEU A 408 10.16 -20.28 -7.11
C LEU A 408 10.87 -20.81 -5.87
N TYR A 409 11.88 -20.09 -5.40
CA TYR A 409 12.64 -20.52 -4.24
C TYR A 409 13.21 -19.33 -3.50
N ASN A 410 13.34 -19.49 -2.20
CA ASN A 410 13.94 -18.51 -1.31
C ASN A 410 14.82 -19.24 -0.28
N GLY A 411 15.82 -18.54 0.22
CA GLY A 411 16.65 -19.00 1.33
C GLY A 411 17.24 -17.81 2.05
N THR A 412 17.29 -17.89 3.37
CA THR A 412 17.90 -16.91 4.25
C THR A 412 18.70 -17.63 5.33
N ALA A 413 19.87 -17.09 5.68
CA ALA A 413 20.65 -17.53 6.82
C ALA A 413 21.02 -16.32 7.66
N ALA A 414 20.90 -16.45 8.99
CA ALA A 414 21.34 -15.45 9.94
C ALA A 414 22.16 -16.12 11.05
N ALA A 415 23.29 -15.50 11.42
CA ALA A 415 24.17 -15.98 12.47
C ALA A 415 24.36 -14.89 13.54
N ASN A 416 24.23 -15.28 14.80
CA ASN A 416 24.51 -14.42 15.93
C ASN A 416 26.02 -14.46 16.20
N LEU A 417 26.75 -13.42 15.79
CA LEU A 417 28.18 -13.29 16.08
C LEU A 417 28.43 -13.00 17.56
N THR A 418 27.53 -12.23 18.14
CA THR A 418 27.48 -11.93 19.58
C THR A 418 26.01 -11.85 20.01
N HIS A 419 25.73 -11.60 21.30
CA HIS A 419 24.38 -11.37 21.80
C HIS A 419 23.71 -10.11 21.20
N SER A 420 24.51 -9.18 20.64
CA SER A 420 24.05 -7.91 20.10
C SER A 420 24.27 -7.76 18.60
N ILE A 421 24.92 -8.69 17.94
CA ILE A 421 25.24 -8.61 16.50
C ILE A 421 24.77 -9.86 15.79
N THR A 422 23.86 -9.70 14.83
CA THR A 422 23.41 -10.77 13.94
C THR A 422 23.73 -10.38 12.50
N VAL A 423 24.45 -11.22 11.77
CA VAL A 423 24.65 -11.07 10.32
C VAL A 423 23.66 -11.94 9.57
N TYR A 424 23.25 -11.53 8.37
CA TYR A 424 22.35 -12.31 7.53
C TYR A 424 22.69 -12.20 6.06
N ALA A 425 22.26 -13.19 5.28
CA ALA A 425 22.24 -13.17 3.83
C ALA A 425 21.00 -13.91 3.33
N GLY A 426 20.43 -13.43 2.23
CA GLY A 426 19.21 -13.98 1.65
C GLY A 426 19.22 -13.98 0.12
N TYR A 427 18.43 -14.89 -0.43
CA TYR A 427 18.11 -14.98 -1.84
C TYR A 427 16.63 -15.32 -2.00
N ALA A 428 15.94 -14.65 -2.95
CA ALA A 428 14.57 -14.97 -3.29
C ALA A 428 14.35 -14.87 -4.80
N ARG A 429 13.54 -15.77 -5.34
CA ARG A 429 13.03 -15.73 -6.71
C ARG A 429 11.51 -15.83 -6.68
N GLY A 430 10.83 -14.81 -7.23
CA GLY A 430 9.38 -14.67 -7.28
C GLY A 430 8.84 -14.58 -8.69
N LEU A 431 7.51 -14.67 -8.78
CA LEU A 431 6.76 -14.49 -10.01
C LEU A 431 5.87 -13.27 -9.87
N GLU A 432 5.94 -12.38 -10.85
CA GLU A 432 5.07 -11.23 -11.01
C GLU A 432 4.19 -11.39 -12.26
N GLU A 433 3.02 -10.77 -12.25
CA GLU A 433 2.16 -10.71 -13.41
C GLU A 433 2.76 -9.80 -14.49
N SER A 434 2.75 -10.25 -15.73
CA SER A 434 3.16 -9.45 -16.88
C SER A 434 2.00 -8.64 -17.45
N GLY A 435 2.33 -7.57 -18.15
CA GLY A 435 1.39 -6.82 -18.98
C GLY A 435 0.96 -7.56 -20.24
N THR A 436 0.41 -6.80 -21.17
CA THR A 436 0.05 -7.19 -22.53
C THR A 436 0.79 -6.27 -23.49
N ALA A 437 1.17 -6.76 -24.67
CA ALA A 437 1.82 -5.94 -25.68
C ALA A 437 0.88 -4.80 -26.12
N PRO A 438 1.36 -3.55 -26.17
CA PRO A 438 0.52 -2.38 -26.44
C PRO A 438 -0.04 -2.38 -27.87
N PRO A 439 -1.12 -1.60 -28.16
CA PRO A 439 -1.81 -1.61 -29.45
C PRO A 439 -0.94 -1.25 -30.65
N ASN A 440 0.13 -0.47 -30.44
CA ASN A 440 1.08 -0.07 -31.48
C ASN A 440 2.20 -1.09 -31.76
N ALA A 441 2.21 -2.23 -31.06
CA ALA A 441 3.18 -3.30 -31.27
C ALA A 441 2.81 -4.18 -32.48
N ALA A 442 3.83 -4.76 -33.14
CA ALA A 442 3.62 -5.77 -34.19
C ALA A 442 2.90 -7.01 -33.64
N ASN A 443 3.22 -7.38 -32.38
CA ASN A 443 2.53 -8.42 -31.61
C ASN A 443 1.48 -7.82 -30.63
N ARG A 444 0.77 -6.78 -31.09
CA ARG A 444 -0.26 -6.11 -30.29
C ARG A 444 -1.19 -7.11 -29.61
N ASN A 445 -1.55 -6.79 -28.36
CA ASN A 445 -2.51 -7.56 -27.57
C ASN A 445 -2.02 -8.94 -27.13
N GLU A 446 -0.75 -9.30 -27.39
CA GLU A 446 -0.18 -10.55 -26.91
C GLU A 446 0.09 -10.46 -25.39
N PRO A 447 -0.46 -11.37 -24.54
CA PRO A 447 -0.10 -11.45 -23.14
C PRO A 447 1.34 -11.90 -22.99
N LEU A 448 2.13 -11.09 -22.32
CA LEU A 448 3.55 -11.38 -22.11
C LEU A 448 3.77 -12.53 -21.14
N PRO A 449 4.91 -13.25 -21.20
CA PRO A 449 5.26 -14.27 -20.23
C PRO A 449 5.36 -13.69 -18.82
N ALA A 450 5.06 -14.51 -17.80
CA ALA A 450 5.19 -14.11 -16.40
C ALA A 450 6.60 -13.59 -16.10
N ILE A 451 6.67 -12.52 -15.33
CA ILE A 451 7.92 -11.87 -14.93
C ILE A 451 8.55 -12.68 -13.79
N LEU A 452 9.82 -13.05 -13.93
CA LEU A 452 10.59 -13.69 -12.87
C LEU A 452 11.56 -12.67 -12.27
N THR A 453 11.27 -12.28 -11.04
CA THR A 453 12.10 -11.33 -10.26
C THR A 453 13.04 -12.09 -9.35
N GLN A 454 14.27 -11.59 -9.20
CA GLN A 454 15.28 -12.15 -8.30
C GLN A 454 15.78 -11.07 -7.34
N GLN A 455 16.06 -11.48 -6.11
CA GLN A 455 16.66 -10.64 -5.07
C GLN A 455 17.78 -11.36 -4.38
N LYS A 456 18.86 -10.62 -4.11
CA LYS A 456 19.94 -10.99 -3.18
C LYS A 456 20.06 -9.88 -2.16
N ASP A 457 20.21 -10.22 -0.90
CA ASP A 457 20.45 -9.24 0.14
C ASP A 457 21.34 -9.81 1.24
N ALA A 458 22.05 -8.91 1.91
CA ALA A 458 22.86 -9.22 3.07
C ALA A 458 22.94 -8.01 4.00
N GLY A 459 23.17 -8.26 5.28
CA GLY A 459 23.28 -7.15 6.22
C GLY A 459 23.58 -7.58 7.65
N VAL A 460 23.51 -6.60 8.53
CA VAL A 460 23.81 -6.75 9.95
C VAL A 460 22.72 -6.07 10.78
N ARG A 461 22.25 -6.76 11.80
CA ARG A 461 21.39 -6.23 12.83
C ARG A 461 22.20 -6.05 14.12
N PHE A 462 22.03 -4.90 14.75
CA PHE A 462 22.63 -4.54 16.02
C PHE A 462 21.53 -4.33 17.06
N ALA A 463 21.63 -4.97 18.22
CA ALA A 463 20.95 -4.56 19.43
C ALA A 463 21.87 -3.54 20.15
N LEU A 464 21.65 -2.24 19.86
CA LEU A 464 22.48 -1.16 20.41
C LEU A 464 22.26 -1.02 21.92
N THR A 465 21.03 -1.17 22.35
CA THR A 465 20.63 -1.31 23.75
C THR A 465 19.51 -2.36 23.83
N LYS A 466 18.98 -2.62 25.03
CA LYS A 466 17.78 -3.48 25.18
C LYS A 466 16.54 -2.95 24.43
N ASP A 467 16.46 -1.64 24.25
CA ASP A 467 15.29 -0.93 23.71
C ASP A 467 15.55 -0.27 22.34
N VAL A 468 16.79 -0.34 21.80
CA VAL A 468 17.16 0.26 20.50
C VAL A 468 17.84 -0.76 19.61
N LYS A 469 17.29 -0.91 18.41
CA LYS A 469 17.81 -1.79 17.35
C LYS A 469 18.27 -0.96 16.14
N ALA A 470 19.29 -1.45 15.45
CA ALA A 470 19.70 -0.93 14.16
C ALA A 470 19.87 -2.07 13.16
N VAL A 471 19.56 -1.81 11.90
CA VAL A 471 19.77 -2.71 10.76
C VAL A 471 20.49 -1.94 9.68
N VAL A 472 21.51 -2.56 9.07
CA VAL A 472 22.17 -2.06 7.86
C VAL A 472 22.20 -3.20 6.87
N GLY A 473 21.75 -2.96 5.65
CA GLY A 473 21.68 -3.96 4.60
C GLY A 473 22.06 -3.44 3.23
N VAL A 474 22.44 -4.36 2.36
CA VAL A 474 22.65 -4.14 0.92
C VAL A 474 21.79 -5.12 0.15
N PHE A 475 21.34 -4.72 -1.03
CA PHE A 475 20.50 -5.57 -1.86
C PHE A 475 20.77 -5.37 -3.35
N ASP A 476 20.41 -6.39 -4.12
CA ASP A 476 20.41 -6.41 -5.59
C ASP A 476 19.11 -7.10 -6.04
N LEU A 477 18.21 -6.34 -6.66
CA LEU A 477 17.00 -6.84 -7.28
C LEU A 477 17.10 -6.71 -8.78
N THR A 478 16.63 -7.75 -9.49
CA THR A 478 16.61 -7.78 -10.95
C THR A 478 15.28 -8.31 -11.46
N ARG A 479 14.70 -7.62 -12.45
CA ARG A 479 13.54 -8.11 -13.21
C ARG A 479 13.71 -7.86 -14.71
N PRO A 480 13.00 -8.60 -15.58
CA PRO A 480 12.92 -8.31 -17.00
C PRO A 480 12.44 -6.89 -17.29
N TYR A 481 13.02 -6.27 -18.32
CA TYR A 481 12.54 -5.02 -18.90
C TYR A 481 11.92 -5.29 -20.27
N PHE A 482 10.68 -4.87 -20.47
CA PHE A 482 9.95 -5.04 -21.70
C PHE A 482 9.95 -3.73 -22.50
N GLY A 483 10.08 -3.84 -23.81
CA GLY A 483 10.12 -2.73 -24.74
C GLY A 483 10.00 -3.22 -26.19
N PHE A 484 10.03 -2.28 -27.12
CA PHE A 484 9.99 -2.59 -28.55
C PHE A 484 11.38 -2.96 -29.07
N ASP A 485 11.46 -4.03 -29.86
CA ASP A 485 12.65 -4.34 -30.65
C ASP A 485 12.65 -3.61 -32.00
N ALA A 486 13.70 -3.80 -32.80
CA ALA A 486 13.84 -3.17 -34.13
C ALA A 486 12.72 -3.56 -35.11
N ASN A 487 11.99 -4.64 -34.88
CA ASN A 487 10.85 -5.08 -35.69
C ASN A 487 9.50 -4.63 -35.12
N ASN A 488 9.49 -3.70 -34.17
CA ASN A 488 8.31 -3.23 -33.47
C ASN A 488 7.57 -4.32 -32.68
N VAL A 489 8.27 -5.40 -32.30
CA VAL A 489 7.72 -6.46 -31.44
C VAL A 489 7.96 -6.07 -29.98
N PHE A 490 6.92 -6.02 -29.16
CA PHE A 490 7.01 -5.75 -27.74
C PHE A 490 7.35 -7.01 -26.97
N LYS A 491 8.56 -7.09 -26.45
CA LYS A 491 9.12 -8.27 -25.78
C LYS A 491 10.10 -7.88 -24.68
N GLN A 492 10.64 -8.86 -23.98
CA GLN A 492 11.77 -8.60 -23.08
C GLN A 492 12.99 -8.17 -23.90
N VAL A 493 13.42 -6.91 -23.72
CA VAL A 493 14.59 -6.30 -24.39
C VAL A 493 15.75 -6.04 -23.43
N GLY A 494 15.61 -6.43 -22.18
CA GLY A 494 16.67 -6.23 -21.18
C GLY A 494 16.25 -6.54 -19.76
N SER A 495 16.84 -5.82 -18.81
CA SER A 495 16.55 -5.93 -17.38
C SER A 495 16.50 -4.57 -16.69
N VAL A 496 15.73 -4.50 -15.60
CA VAL A 496 15.82 -3.44 -14.60
C VAL A 496 16.51 -4.01 -13.38
N GLU A 497 17.63 -3.43 -13.01
CA GLU A 497 18.38 -3.74 -11.79
C GLU A 497 18.15 -2.63 -10.77
N SER A 498 17.91 -2.98 -9.50
CA SER A 498 17.87 -2.04 -8.38
C SER A 498 18.84 -2.49 -7.32
N ARG A 499 20.04 -1.89 -7.31
CA ARG A 499 21.04 -2.09 -6.27
C ARG A 499 20.94 -0.98 -5.25
N GLY A 500 21.13 -1.31 -3.99
CA GLY A 500 21.05 -0.30 -2.94
C GLY A 500 21.64 -0.73 -1.62
N ALA A 501 21.74 0.27 -0.74
CA ALA A 501 22.01 0.11 0.67
C ALA A 501 20.88 0.73 1.47
N GLU A 502 20.49 0.09 2.55
CA GLU A 502 19.41 0.57 3.43
C GLU A 502 19.87 0.49 4.89
N PHE A 503 19.30 1.36 5.71
CA PHE A 503 19.50 1.30 7.15
C PHE A 503 18.22 1.67 7.89
N SER A 504 18.10 1.17 9.11
CA SER A 504 17.02 1.46 10.04
C SER A 504 17.55 1.53 11.45
N VAL A 505 17.08 2.50 12.23
CA VAL A 505 17.30 2.60 13.67
C VAL A 505 15.93 2.85 14.30
N SER A 506 15.53 2.03 15.27
CA SER A 506 14.22 2.15 15.92
C SER A 506 14.31 1.81 17.41
N GLY A 507 13.46 2.45 18.19
CA GLY A 507 13.28 2.15 19.61
C GLY A 507 13.29 3.37 20.53
N SER A 508 13.28 3.11 21.83
CA SER A 508 13.28 4.12 22.88
C SER A 508 14.70 4.49 23.30
N ILE A 509 15.17 5.67 22.84
CA ILE A 509 16.50 6.22 23.18
C ILE A 509 16.59 6.54 24.67
N THR A 510 15.48 7.04 25.23
CA THR A 510 15.27 7.24 26.66
C THR A 510 13.84 6.82 27.02
N PRO A 511 13.48 6.68 28.32
CA PRO A 511 12.09 6.40 28.68
C PRO A 511 11.05 7.42 28.19
N ARG A 512 11.52 8.59 27.73
CA ARG A 512 10.67 9.69 27.23
C ARG A 512 10.84 9.99 25.74
N LEU A 513 11.85 9.43 25.07
CA LEU A 513 12.14 9.70 23.67
C LEU A 513 12.19 8.41 22.88
N SER A 514 11.23 8.20 21.99
CA SER A 514 11.23 7.16 20.98
C SER A 514 11.59 7.73 19.61
N MET A 515 12.31 6.96 18.81
CA MET A 515 12.75 7.38 17.48
C MET A 515 12.67 6.21 16.49
N VAL A 516 12.28 6.55 15.25
CA VAL A 516 12.38 5.67 14.08
C VAL A 516 13.02 6.47 12.95
N ALA A 517 14.23 6.09 12.57
CA ALA A 517 14.97 6.73 11.49
C ALA A 517 15.50 5.67 10.52
N GLY A 518 15.48 5.99 9.25
CA GLY A 518 15.98 5.07 8.24
C GLY A 518 16.21 5.74 6.91
N GLY A 519 16.83 4.98 6.02
CA GLY A 519 17.08 5.47 4.67
C GLY A 519 17.43 4.35 3.71
N VAL A 520 17.23 4.64 2.44
CA VAL A 520 17.66 3.82 1.32
C VAL A 520 18.37 4.67 0.30
N PHE A 521 19.52 4.19 -0.17
CA PHE A 521 20.28 4.73 -1.29
C PHE A 521 20.15 3.77 -2.46
N LEU A 522 19.66 4.25 -3.59
CA LEU A 522 19.32 3.46 -4.76
C LEU A 522 20.23 3.80 -5.94
N ARG A 523 20.69 2.77 -6.63
CA ARG A 523 21.34 2.86 -7.94
C ARG A 523 20.57 2.01 -8.95
N PRO A 524 19.35 2.39 -9.28
CA PRO A 524 18.55 1.65 -10.24
C PRO A 524 19.12 1.86 -11.64
N ARG A 525 19.12 0.79 -12.44
CA ARG A 525 19.62 0.82 -13.82
C ARG A 525 18.72 0.03 -14.75
N VAL A 526 18.35 0.64 -15.88
CA VAL A 526 17.77 -0.05 -17.03
C VAL A 526 18.93 -0.47 -17.95
N THR A 527 19.02 -1.75 -18.24
CA THR A 527 19.93 -2.30 -19.24
C THR A 527 19.05 -2.85 -20.36
N ALA A 528 19.02 -2.18 -21.49
CA ALA A 528 18.29 -2.62 -22.67
C ALA A 528 19.32 -2.84 -23.80
N SER A 529 19.26 -4.01 -24.41
CA SER A 529 19.98 -4.37 -25.63
C SER A 529 18.94 -4.73 -26.66
N ASP A 530 19.06 -4.28 -27.87
CA ASP A 530 18.09 -4.63 -28.92
C ASP A 530 16.75 -3.88 -28.85
N THR A 531 16.80 -2.57 -28.56
CA THR A 531 15.62 -1.71 -28.59
C THR A 531 15.55 -0.90 -29.88
N ALA A 532 14.34 -0.65 -30.39
CA ALA A 532 14.08 0.30 -31.49
C ALA A 532 14.35 1.75 -31.05
N ASP A 533 14.27 2.03 -29.76
CA ASP A 533 14.40 3.37 -29.18
C ASP A 533 15.76 3.56 -28.52
N SER A 534 16.66 4.26 -29.24
CA SER A 534 17.97 4.65 -28.72
C SER A 534 17.91 5.76 -27.66
N THR A 535 16.71 6.30 -27.35
CA THR A 535 16.52 7.41 -26.41
C THR A 535 16.19 6.93 -24.99
N ILE A 536 16.07 5.64 -24.75
CA ILE A 536 15.80 5.11 -23.40
C ILE A 536 16.99 5.39 -22.47
N GLY A 537 16.74 6.17 -21.44
CA GLY A 537 17.72 6.47 -20.39
C GLY A 537 18.00 5.27 -19.50
N SER A 538 19.13 5.33 -18.80
CA SER A 538 19.57 4.23 -17.93
C SER A 538 18.88 4.17 -16.56
N LYS A 539 17.98 5.10 -16.24
CA LYS A 539 17.32 5.18 -14.92
C LYS A 539 15.81 4.99 -15.05
N PRO A 540 15.19 4.13 -14.24
CA PRO A 540 13.74 4.01 -14.20
C PRO A 540 13.06 5.32 -13.76
N VAL A 541 11.93 5.65 -14.37
CA VAL A 541 11.11 6.81 -14.00
C VAL A 541 10.54 6.64 -12.60
N GLY A 542 10.46 7.72 -11.82
CA GLY A 542 9.83 7.74 -10.50
C GLY A 542 10.69 7.23 -9.34
N LEU A 543 11.87 6.65 -9.59
CA LEU A 543 12.75 6.16 -8.53
C LEU A 543 13.77 7.22 -8.11
N PRO A 544 13.74 7.69 -6.84
CA PRO A 544 14.71 8.66 -6.33
C PRO A 544 16.08 8.00 -6.11
N THR A 545 17.14 8.79 -6.10
CA THR A 545 18.48 8.32 -5.75
C THR A 545 18.62 7.89 -4.29
N HIS A 546 17.79 8.47 -3.41
CA HIS A 546 17.70 8.12 -2.00
C HIS A 546 16.39 8.60 -1.40
N LEU A 547 15.98 7.95 -0.31
CA LEU A 547 14.90 8.38 0.56
C LEU A 547 15.38 8.23 2.00
N LEU A 548 15.28 9.30 2.79
CA LEU A 548 15.65 9.33 4.21
C LEU A 548 14.44 9.77 5.03
N ILE A 549 14.23 9.12 6.16
CA ILE A 549 13.21 9.50 7.13
C ILE A 549 13.80 9.56 8.53
N ALA A 550 13.29 10.46 9.36
CA ALA A 550 13.54 10.46 10.79
C ALA A 550 12.27 10.94 11.51
N ASN A 551 11.75 10.11 12.40
CA ASN A 551 10.57 10.42 13.21
C ASN A 551 10.92 10.27 14.68
N ALA A 552 10.49 11.20 15.49
CA ALA A 552 10.69 11.19 16.94
C ALA A 552 9.39 11.54 17.66
N ASN A 553 9.14 10.85 18.77
CA ASN A 553 8.08 11.16 19.72
C ASN A 553 8.70 11.40 21.09
N TRP A 554 8.43 12.56 21.66
CA TRP A 554 8.96 12.96 22.96
C TRP A 554 7.85 13.22 23.98
N LYS A 555 7.79 12.37 25.02
CA LYS A 555 6.93 12.56 26.19
C LYS A 555 7.46 13.71 27.02
N THR A 556 6.82 14.89 26.92
CA THR A 556 7.34 16.10 27.56
C THR A 556 7.12 16.06 29.08
N PRO A 557 7.99 16.69 29.87
CA PRO A 557 7.73 16.91 31.30
C PRO A 557 6.82 18.12 31.57
N ILE A 558 6.44 18.90 30.55
CA ILE A 558 5.70 20.16 30.67
C ILE A 558 4.27 19.91 31.17
N ALA A 559 3.62 18.88 30.59
CA ALA A 559 2.28 18.46 31.01
C ALA A 559 2.14 16.94 30.92
N LYS A 560 1.43 16.36 31.88
CA LYS A 560 1.14 14.92 31.87
C LYS A 560 0.29 14.58 30.65
N GLY A 561 0.70 13.56 29.89
CA GLY A 561 0.01 13.11 28.68
C GLY A 561 0.36 13.93 27.40
N LEU A 562 1.17 14.97 27.50
CA LEU A 562 1.60 15.74 26.33
C LEU A 562 2.87 15.14 25.73
N GLU A 563 2.81 14.83 24.44
CA GLU A 563 3.92 14.34 23.62
C GLU A 563 4.10 15.26 22.41
N LEU A 564 5.34 15.45 21.99
CA LEU A 564 5.68 16.23 20.80
C LEU A 564 6.25 15.30 19.74
N ASP A 565 5.85 15.51 18.48
CA ASP A 565 6.27 14.74 17.33
C ASP A 565 7.05 15.61 16.35
N VAL A 566 8.08 15.01 15.79
CA VAL A 566 8.84 15.59 14.67
C VAL A 566 9.04 14.52 13.63
N GLY A 567 8.72 14.83 12.38
CA GLY A 567 8.93 13.97 11.22
C GLY A 567 9.75 14.70 10.15
N LEU A 568 10.83 14.09 9.67
CA LEU A 568 11.65 14.56 8.56
C LEU A 568 11.63 13.55 7.44
N VAL A 569 11.35 13.98 6.21
CA VAL A 569 11.45 13.18 5.00
C VAL A 569 12.31 13.92 3.99
N HIS A 570 13.36 13.28 3.48
CA HIS A 570 14.18 13.81 2.40
C HIS A 570 14.19 12.84 1.23
N ARG A 571 13.71 13.29 0.08
CA ARG A 571 13.69 12.54 -1.17
C ARG A 571 14.71 13.12 -2.13
N GLY A 572 15.57 12.27 -2.68
CA GLY A 572 16.60 12.66 -3.66
C GLY A 572 16.03 12.97 -5.04
N ARG A 573 16.92 13.42 -5.92
CA ARG A 573 16.61 13.69 -7.34
C ARG A 573 15.99 12.46 -8.00
N THR A 574 14.88 12.66 -8.75
CA THR A 574 14.05 11.60 -9.31
C THR A 574 13.92 11.78 -10.83
N PRO A 575 14.24 10.77 -11.67
CA PRO A 575 14.00 10.83 -13.12
C PRO A 575 12.49 10.95 -13.39
N ALA A 576 12.10 11.90 -14.25
CA ALA A 576 10.70 12.18 -14.56
C ALA A 576 10.29 11.74 -15.96
N THR A 577 11.27 11.52 -16.86
CA THR A 577 11.03 11.06 -18.24
C THR A 577 11.84 9.81 -18.56
N THR A 578 11.33 9.00 -19.48
CA THR A 578 11.98 7.75 -19.90
C THR A 578 13.37 7.97 -20.50
N ASP A 579 13.59 9.12 -21.18
CA ASP A 579 14.90 9.51 -21.74
C ASP A 579 15.89 10.03 -20.68
N ASN A 580 15.44 10.22 -19.43
CA ASN A 580 16.19 10.78 -18.32
C ASN A 580 16.72 12.20 -18.52
N LEU A 581 16.06 13.00 -19.35
CA LEU A 581 16.43 14.39 -19.59
C LEU A 581 15.74 15.37 -18.63
N VAL A 582 14.57 14.99 -18.09
CA VAL A 582 13.86 15.77 -17.06
C VAL A 582 13.92 15.05 -15.72
N PHE A 583 14.14 15.83 -14.65
CA PHE A 583 14.21 15.32 -13.28
C PHE A 583 13.43 16.22 -12.34
N VAL A 584 12.71 15.59 -11.40
CA VAL A 584 12.19 16.30 -10.24
C VAL A 584 13.35 16.55 -9.26
N PRO A 585 13.52 17.79 -8.76
CA PRO A 585 14.59 18.15 -7.83
C PRO A 585 14.42 17.47 -6.48
N PRO A 586 15.50 17.38 -5.67
CA PRO A 586 15.41 16.90 -4.30
C PRO A 586 14.44 17.75 -3.46
N ARG A 587 13.73 17.08 -2.53
CA ARG A 587 12.78 17.75 -1.62
C ARG A 587 12.97 17.27 -0.19
N ALA A 588 12.97 18.23 0.73
CA ALA A 588 12.89 17.98 2.18
C ALA A 588 11.52 18.43 2.70
N ARG A 589 10.92 17.66 3.59
CA ARG A 589 9.68 17.96 4.30
C ARG A 589 9.91 17.78 5.80
N LEU A 590 9.58 18.79 6.57
CA LEU A 590 9.56 18.75 8.02
C LEU A 590 8.11 18.84 8.49
N ASP A 591 7.71 17.89 9.32
CA ASP A 591 6.41 17.82 9.96
C ASP A 591 6.60 17.97 11.47
N VAL A 592 5.74 18.74 12.14
CA VAL A 592 5.75 18.90 13.60
C VAL A 592 4.35 18.69 14.14
N GLY A 593 4.24 18.07 15.29
CA GLY A 593 2.94 17.73 15.85
C GLY A 593 2.97 17.51 17.36
N THR A 594 1.81 17.22 17.87
CA THR A 594 1.60 16.92 19.29
C THR A 594 0.53 15.85 19.44
N HIS A 595 0.71 14.96 20.43
CA HIS A 595 -0.31 14.10 21.00
C HIS A 595 -0.61 14.56 22.41
N TYR A 596 -1.87 14.70 22.74
CA TYR A 596 -2.31 14.98 24.10
C TYR A 596 -3.27 13.91 24.58
N ARG A 597 -2.78 13.04 25.48
CA ARG A 597 -3.56 11.98 26.13
C ARG A 597 -4.21 12.51 27.41
N PHE A 598 -5.52 12.34 27.50
CA PHE A 598 -6.31 12.83 28.63
C PHE A 598 -7.49 11.91 28.92
N LYS A 599 -8.25 12.22 29.94
CA LYS A 599 -9.55 11.57 30.23
C LYS A 599 -10.67 12.51 29.84
N LEU A 600 -11.63 11.98 29.04
CA LEU A 600 -12.87 12.66 28.70
C LEU A 600 -14.02 11.87 29.35
N ALA A 601 -14.67 12.41 30.40
CA ALA A 601 -15.69 11.70 31.16
C ALA A 601 -15.25 10.28 31.60
N ASP A 602 -14.04 10.19 32.19
CA ASP A 602 -13.36 8.95 32.62
C ASP A 602 -12.95 7.96 31.49
N ARG A 603 -13.20 8.29 30.24
CA ARG A 603 -12.78 7.51 29.06
C ARG A 603 -11.41 7.96 28.56
N SER A 604 -10.61 7.02 28.07
CA SER A 604 -9.32 7.34 27.45
C SER A 604 -9.53 8.12 26.18
N ALA A 605 -8.82 9.24 26.03
CA ALA A 605 -8.88 10.08 24.84
C ALA A 605 -7.50 10.56 24.43
N THR A 606 -7.31 10.71 23.13
CA THR A 606 -6.09 11.31 22.55
C THR A 606 -6.48 12.30 21.49
N PHE A 607 -5.99 13.53 21.63
CA PHE A 607 -6.05 14.56 20.60
C PHE A 607 -4.69 14.70 19.94
N ARG A 608 -4.65 14.60 18.62
CA ARG A 608 -3.46 14.85 17.81
C ARG A 608 -3.66 16.05 16.92
N LEU A 609 -2.63 16.90 16.85
CA LEU A 609 -2.54 18.00 15.90
C LEU A 609 -1.17 17.97 15.24
N GLN A 610 -1.12 18.10 13.91
CA GLN A 610 0.11 18.06 13.14
C GLN A 610 0.12 19.14 12.07
N MET A 611 1.18 19.91 11.98
CA MET A 611 1.50 20.75 10.84
C MET A 611 2.43 19.97 9.91
N VAL A 612 1.94 19.67 8.73
CA VAL A 612 2.68 18.95 7.68
C VAL A 612 3.35 19.98 6.77
N ASN A 613 4.58 19.67 6.35
CA ASN A 613 5.38 20.51 5.47
C ASN A 613 5.58 21.94 6.01
N LEU A 614 6.16 22.05 7.21
CA LEU A 614 6.36 23.31 7.95
C LEU A 614 6.94 24.45 7.09
N PHE A 615 7.87 24.13 6.18
CA PHE A 615 8.55 25.11 5.32
C PHE A 615 7.82 25.42 4.01
N ASP A 616 6.63 24.86 3.80
CA ASP A 616 5.79 25.10 2.62
C ASP A 616 6.49 24.79 1.29
N ASN A 617 7.32 23.76 1.25
CA ASN A 617 8.02 23.34 0.05
C ASN A 617 7.03 22.63 -0.89
N ALA A 618 6.54 23.34 -1.91
CA ALA A 618 5.78 22.73 -2.99
C ALA A 618 6.67 21.79 -3.83
N GLY A 619 6.06 20.87 -4.59
CA GLY A 619 6.81 19.93 -5.41
C GLY A 619 5.92 19.20 -6.41
N TYR A 620 6.57 18.33 -7.19
CA TYR A 620 5.92 17.54 -8.25
C TYR A 620 5.73 16.10 -7.80
N GLY A 621 4.53 15.55 -8.07
CA GLY A 621 4.29 14.12 -8.19
C GLY A 621 4.60 13.67 -9.62
N ILE A 622 4.97 12.40 -9.80
CA ILE A 622 5.18 11.76 -11.11
C ILE A 622 4.12 10.67 -11.22
N ALA A 623 3.13 10.87 -12.07
CA ALA A 623 2.08 9.89 -12.37
C ALA A 623 2.51 8.91 -13.47
N GLY A 624 3.36 9.36 -14.38
CA GLY A 624 3.94 8.58 -15.46
C GLY A 624 5.13 9.30 -16.08
N SER A 625 5.75 8.72 -17.10
CA SER A 625 6.83 9.39 -17.82
C SER A 625 6.33 10.68 -18.47
N GLY A 626 6.82 11.83 -18.02
CA GLY A 626 6.39 13.15 -18.52
C GLY A 626 4.99 13.57 -18.08
N ILE A 627 4.37 12.87 -17.11
CA ILE A 627 3.04 13.18 -16.56
C ILE A 627 3.19 13.56 -15.09
N TYR A 628 2.71 14.74 -14.73
CA TYR A 628 2.95 15.35 -13.43
C TYR A 628 1.67 15.70 -12.69
N THR A 629 1.77 15.69 -11.34
CA THR A 629 0.80 16.27 -10.42
C THR A 629 1.52 17.22 -9.47
N SER A 630 0.77 18.04 -8.72
CA SER A 630 1.34 18.84 -7.64
C SER A 630 1.33 18.05 -6.32
N ASN A 631 2.40 18.22 -5.51
CA ASN A 631 2.39 17.77 -4.12
C ASN A 631 1.86 18.89 -3.21
N PRO A 632 1.20 18.55 -2.09
CA PRO A 632 0.68 19.56 -1.15
C PRO A 632 1.78 20.45 -0.58
N GLY A 633 1.45 21.72 -0.39
CA GLY A 633 2.20 22.66 0.43
C GLY A 633 2.00 22.39 1.92
N ARG A 634 2.13 23.45 2.75
CA ARG A 634 1.88 23.36 4.18
C ARG A 634 0.39 23.27 4.49
N PHE A 635 0.04 22.34 5.40
CA PHE A 635 -1.32 22.23 5.93
C PHE A 635 -1.31 21.72 7.37
N VAL A 636 -2.41 21.91 8.07
CA VAL A 636 -2.63 21.38 9.41
C VAL A 636 -3.67 20.28 9.34
N GLN A 637 -3.41 19.19 10.03
CA GLN A 637 -4.36 18.09 10.20
C GLN A 637 -4.44 17.67 11.67
N GLY A 638 -5.55 17.08 12.05
CA GLY A 638 -5.72 16.56 13.40
C GLY A 638 -6.82 15.53 13.51
N TYR A 639 -6.81 14.83 14.63
CA TYR A 639 -7.88 13.92 15.00
C TYR A 639 -8.05 13.82 16.51
N LEU A 640 -9.25 13.49 16.92
CA LEU A 640 -9.59 13.14 18.29
C LEU A 640 -10.07 11.70 18.31
N THR A 641 -9.45 10.88 19.15
CA THR A 641 -9.86 9.51 19.44
C THR A 641 -10.40 9.44 20.85
N VAL A 642 -11.54 8.79 21.04
CA VAL A 642 -12.14 8.51 22.36
C VAL A 642 -12.51 7.04 22.41
N ASP A 643 -12.00 6.33 23.42
CA ASP A 643 -12.37 4.94 23.70
C ASP A 643 -13.56 4.92 24.69
N LEU A 644 -14.64 4.18 24.33
CA LEU A 644 -15.94 4.18 25.02
C LEU A 644 -16.16 2.93 25.88
#